data_e5f50ed266e8679173de917009c12b2b
#
_entry.id   e5f50ed266e8679173de917009c12b2b
#
_cell.length_a   1.000
_cell.length_b   1.000
_cell.length_c   1.000
_cell.angle_alpha   90.00
_cell.angle_beta   90.00
_cell.angle_gamma   90.00
#
_symmetry.space_group_name_H-M   'P 1'
#
loop_
_entity.id
_entity.type
_entity.pdbx_description
1 polymer ?
#
loop_
_entity_poly.entity_id
_entity_poly.type
_entity_poly.pdbx_seq_one_letter_code
_entity_poly.pdbx_strand_id
1 'polypeptide(L)'
;MKISRREFLQRSTRMSAAALIGGAAGGGALSGCFWDDDGDSVTQSHPNVLLIMVDQMRTPPEYKSGEGAVQDLKEILGFRPLSPDNEYTAFFPGLLRLRRNAVVLRTHYTASAACTPSRACIMTGQYASVTGVTDTDQMFKTVADVSWLDPDGTPTIGHWFRAVGYTTHYFGKWHVSEANEETGYLEPWGFSEWEKSYPEAHGGNAYNTGTFRDIGCADNVVAFLEKKGREASGRPWFAVGSILNPHDCSMWPLNWQMPNETGVVEWKNYPPPPSIPEKWQESLEGTVCPGTNNEKTFRVDLNPDGFPQDNCALPPTYKESLDDKPRCQKDYALKWGLAFAANWDEGFMEMGLPRLSPLPFQLRGENADAWFLHYSQFYLYCHYLADLQIRRMLAALDDNNLADNTIVVFLSDHGELTGAHGGMIQKWHNAYEESIRVPMILSSPLVNGNRDEMREILEPTSSIDFAPTILALAGYDEETVRGLVEKVHGKSVVKPFVGADLSPYVSGEHGGDIIGPDGKPRAGVFFMTNDTITALGQSGAKEAPYDLFLDDVETLIGEGKLEAPGSVRQPNNVRALCTGDWKIARYVDPNGVEPDEWELYCLAADPVEETNLVDFRTGDVRDGVTVPGMTQLELRLKNLELRTELARQEALLLG
;
A
#
# COMPACT_ATOMS: atom_id res chain seq x y z
N MET A 1 7.56 -20.90 23.69
CA MET A 1 8.34 -20.29 24.78
C MET A 1 8.22 -18.80 24.60
N LYS A 2 7.51 -18.09 25.48
CA LYS A 2 7.33 -16.63 25.36
C LYS A 2 8.67 -15.96 25.64
N ILE A 3 9.20 -15.22 24.69
CA ILE A 3 10.42 -14.43 24.87
C ILE A 3 9.97 -13.03 25.31
N SER A 4 10.34 -12.59 26.51
CA SER A 4 10.00 -11.26 27.01
C SER A 4 10.86 -10.18 26.31
N ARG A 5 10.36 -8.93 26.24
CA ARG A 5 11.12 -7.77 25.76
C ARG A 5 12.50 -7.69 26.44
N ARG A 6 12.54 -8.04 27.72
CA ARG A 6 13.75 -8.09 28.51
C ARG A 6 14.70 -9.21 28.02
N GLU A 7 14.17 -10.35 27.59
CA GLU A 7 14.97 -11.42 26.97
C GLU A 7 15.30 -11.12 25.51
N PHE A 8 14.44 -10.43 24.78
CA PHE A 8 14.70 -9.91 23.45
C PHE A 8 15.83 -8.88 23.49
N LEU A 9 15.73 -7.90 24.35
CA LEU A 9 16.79 -6.90 24.61
C LEU A 9 18.02 -7.53 25.25
N GLN A 10 17.88 -8.55 26.11
CA GLN A 10 19.00 -9.28 26.71
C GLN A 10 19.67 -10.26 25.74
N ARG A 11 19.00 -10.76 24.73
CA ARG A 11 19.64 -11.53 23.65
C ARG A 11 20.43 -10.61 22.71
N SER A 12 19.92 -9.42 22.42
CA SER A 12 20.68 -8.38 21.72
C SER A 12 21.79 -7.75 22.59
N THR A 13 21.67 -7.74 23.94
CA THR A 13 22.67 -7.19 24.86
C THR A 13 23.62 -8.23 25.47
N ARG A 14 23.32 -9.54 25.46
CA ARG A 14 24.22 -10.58 26.00
C ARG A 14 25.48 -10.84 25.21
N MET A 15 25.62 -10.26 24.03
CA MET A 15 26.91 -10.24 23.30
C MET A 15 27.87 -9.12 23.77
N SER A 16 27.42 -8.19 24.63
CA SER A 16 28.18 -6.98 25.02
C SER A 16 28.69 -6.96 26.46
N ALA A 17 28.53 -8.01 27.27
CA ALA A 17 28.80 -8.00 28.70
C ALA A 17 30.13 -8.65 29.13
N ALA A 18 31.15 -8.71 28.27
CA ALA A 18 32.45 -9.31 28.62
C ALA A 18 33.62 -8.32 28.75
N ALA A 19 33.41 -7.04 28.83
CA ALA A 19 34.48 -6.06 29.05
C ALA A 19 33.97 -4.82 29.79
N LEU A 20 33.90 -4.84 31.11
CA LEU A 20 33.97 -3.65 31.97
C LEU A 20 34.05 -4.06 33.45
N ILE A 21 35.24 -4.33 33.94
CA ILE A 21 35.60 -4.14 35.36
C ILE A 21 36.90 -3.35 35.39
N GLY A 22 36.83 -2.14 35.87
CA GLY A 22 38.03 -1.40 36.28
C GLY A 22 37.90 0.12 36.14
N GLY A 23 37.68 0.83 37.24
CA GLY A 23 38.11 2.22 37.40
C GLY A 23 37.03 3.23 37.77
N ALA A 24 37.08 3.64 39.03
CA ALA A 24 36.16 4.56 39.66
C ALA A 24 36.45 6.06 39.38
N ALA A 25 35.38 6.83 39.57
CA ALA A 25 35.28 8.25 40.00
C ALA A 25 35.58 9.38 39.00
N GLY A 26 34.59 10.23 38.80
CA GLY A 26 34.76 11.67 38.49
C GLY A 26 33.82 12.24 37.44
N GLY A 27 32.77 12.93 37.90
CA GLY A 27 32.16 14.14 37.34
C GLY A 27 31.92 14.35 35.86
N GLY A 28 30.68 14.36 35.50
CA GLY A 28 30.02 15.26 34.56
C GLY A 28 30.66 15.60 33.22
N ALA A 29 30.11 15.06 32.17
CA ALA A 29 29.84 15.74 30.92
C ALA A 29 29.13 14.76 29.98
N LEU A 30 27.98 15.12 29.48
CA LEU A 30 27.35 14.46 28.34
C LEU A 30 28.25 14.66 27.10
N SER A 31 29.14 13.74 26.83
CA SER A 31 29.90 13.75 25.60
C SER A 31 29.09 13.02 24.53
N GLY A 32 28.58 13.78 23.57
CA GLY A 32 28.00 13.23 22.34
C GLY A 32 29.04 12.32 21.65
N CYS A 33 28.63 11.12 21.38
CA CYS A 33 29.41 10.21 20.54
C CYS A 33 29.40 10.75 19.10
N PHE A 34 30.36 11.61 18.76
CA PHE A 34 30.79 11.76 17.38
C PHE A 34 31.57 10.50 17.01
N TRP A 35 31.10 9.86 15.93
CA TRP A 35 31.80 8.70 15.38
C TRP A 35 33.00 9.22 14.58
N ASP A 36 34.19 9.03 15.10
CA ASP A 36 35.43 9.16 14.32
C ASP A 36 35.57 7.93 13.42
N ASP A 37 36.09 8.14 12.23
CA ASP A 37 36.27 7.20 11.12
C ASP A 37 37.40 6.17 11.37
N ASP A 38 37.75 5.90 12.62
CA ASP A 38 38.80 4.96 13.02
C ASP A 38 38.20 3.57 13.32
N GLY A 39 38.55 2.63 12.45
CA GLY A 39 38.08 1.25 12.29
C GLY A 39 38.07 0.34 13.52
N ASP A 40 37.21 0.61 14.48
CA ASP A 40 36.87 -0.34 15.53
C ASP A 40 35.66 -1.19 15.13
N SER A 41 35.82 -2.51 15.18
CA SER A 41 34.79 -3.50 14.90
C SER A 41 33.62 -3.35 15.85
N VAL A 42 32.60 -2.60 15.42
CA VAL A 42 31.30 -2.53 16.11
C VAL A 42 30.63 -3.89 15.91
N THR A 43 30.57 -4.69 16.95
CA THR A 43 29.71 -5.88 16.96
C THR A 43 28.27 -5.41 16.81
N GLN A 44 27.63 -5.84 15.74
CA GLN A 44 26.26 -5.48 15.41
C GLN A 44 25.32 -5.93 16.54
N SER A 45 24.88 -5.00 17.38
CA SER A 45 24.01 -5.27 18.53
C SER A 45 22.52 -5.11 18.20
N HIS A 46 22.22 -4.50 17.06
CA HIS A 46 20.85 -4.19 16.61
C HIS A 46 20.50 -4.96 15.34
N PRO A 47 19.23 -5.38 15.17
CA PRO A 47 18.80 -6.11 13.98
C PRO A 47 18.82 -5.23 12.74
N ASN A 48 19.09 -5.83 11.59
CA ASN A 48 18.79 -5.22 10.31
C ASN A 48 17.27 -5.19 10.07
N VAL A 49 16.84 -4.32 9.19
CA VAL A 49 15.43 -4.26 8.75
C VAL A 49 15.36 -4.29 7.23
N LEU A 50 14.60 -5.22 6.68
CA LEU A 50 14.25 -5.28 5.26
C LEU A 50 12.76 -5.05 5.10
N LEU A 51 12.38 -3.90 4.57
CA LEU A 51 11.01 -3.63 4.15
C LEU A 51 10.82 -4.08 2.71
N ILE A 52 9.92 -5.02 2.47
CA ILE A 52 9.43 -5.38 1.14
C ILE A 52 8.05 -4.76 0.99
N MET A 53 7.93 -3.75 0.14
CA MET A 53 6.68 -3.06 -0.10
C MET A 53 6.18 -3.36 -1.51
N VAL A 54 4.91 -3.75 -1.62
CA VAL A 54 4.20 -3.95 -2.88
C VAL A 54 3.18 -2.84 -3.09
N ASP A 55 2.79 -2.61 -4.33
CA ASP A 55 1.81 -1.58 -4.67
C ASP A 55 0.47 -2.22 -5.03
N GLN A 56 -0.60 -1.75 -4.40
CA GLN A 56 -1.98 -2.09 -4.74
C GLN A 56 -2.40 -3.53 -4.41
N MET A 57 -1.75 -4.17 -3.42
CA MET A 57 -2.15 -5.50 -2.95
C MET A 57 -3.14 -5.40 -1.79
N ARG A 58 -4.38 -5.80 -2.02
CA ARG A 58 -5.38 -5.89 -0.95
C ARG A 58 -5.21 -7.13 -0.10
N THR A 59 -5.66 -7.06 1.14
CA THR A 59 -6.01 -8.29 1.87
C THR A 59 -7.19 -8.96 1.17
N PRO A 60 -7.13 -10.26 0.85
CA PRO A 60 -8.26 -10.94 0.22
C PRO A 60 -9.52 -10.82 1.10
N PRO A 61 -10.64 -10.33 0.55
CA PRO A 61 -11.85 -10.07 1.34
C PRO A 61 -12.55 -11.35 1.82
N GLU A 62 -13.42 -11.23 2.82
CA GLU A 62 -14.22 -12.35 3.38
C GLU A 62 -15.51 -12.55 2.59
N TYR A 63 -15.45 -13.21 1.43
CA TYR A 63 -16.65 -13.56 0.69
C TYR A 63 -17.38 -14.77 1.30
N LYS A 64 -18.70 -14.67 1.40
CA LYS A 64 -19.56 -15.70 2.04
C LYS A 64 -19.56 -17.03 1.31
N SER A 65 -19.35 -17.00 0.02
CA SER A 65 -19.43 -18.15 -0.87
C SER A 65 -18.16 -19.01 -0.88
N GLY A 66 -17.09 -18.59 -0.21
CA GLY A 66 -15.88 -19.41 -0.07
C GLY A 66 -15.13 -19.63 -1.39
N GLU A 67 -15.25 -18.69 -2.31
CA GLU A 67 -14.75 -18.86 -3.66
C GLU A 67 -13.25 -18.74 -3.80
N GLY A 68 -12.71 -19.74 -4.37
CA GLY A 68 -11.53 -19.91 -5.20
C GLY A 68 -10.30 -19.15 -4.72
N ALA A 69 -9.66 -18.50 -5.63
CA ALA A 69 -8.39 -17.80 -5.46
C ALA A 69 -8.32 -16.87 -4.26
N VAL A 70 -9.42 -16.23 -3.88
CA VAL A 70 -9.49 -15.33 -2.73
C VAL A 70 -9.20 -16.08 -1.43
N GLN A 71 -9.76 -17.26 -1.25
CA GLN A 71 -9.54 -18.07 -0.05
C GLN A 71 -8.13 -18.65 -0.04
N ASP A 72 -7.67 -19.14 -1.18
CA ASP A 72 -6.34 -19.72 -1.35
C ASP A 72 -5.25 -18.70 -1.09
N LEU A 73 -5.41 -17.45 -1.55
CA LEU A 73 -4.49 -16.34 -1.23
C LEU A 73 -4.47 -15.99 0.26
N LYS A 74 -5.58 -16.11 0.99
CA LYS A 74 -5.59 -15.94 2.46
C LYS A 74 -4.71 -16.96 3.14
N GLU A 75 -4.76 -18.20 2.67
CA GLU A 75 -3.89 -19.25 3.17
C GLU A 75 -2.43 -18.94 2.85
N ILE A 76 -2.12 -18.53 1.63
CA ILE A 76 -0.76 -18.16 1.21
C ILE A 76 -0.20 -17.01 2.05
N LEU A 77 -0.98 -15.94 2.25
CA LEU A 77 -0.59 -14.76 3.05
C LEU A 77 -0.56 -15.01 4.57
N GLY A 78 -1.00 -16.18 5.03
CA GLY A 78 -0.99 -16.50 6.45
C GLY A 78 -2.23 -16.07 7.23
N PHE A 79 -3.28 -15.60 6.56
CA PHE A 79 -4.55 -15.24 7.22
C PHE A 79 -5.43 -16.46 7.56
N ARG A 80 -5.04 -17.64 7.06
CA ARG A 80 -5.65 -18.93 7.38
C ARG A 80 -4.59 -20.04 7.40
N PRO A 81 -4.85 -21.17 8.05
CA PRO A 81 -4.02 -22.37 7.91
C PRO A 81 -3.89 -22.78 6.45
N LEU A 82 -2.70 -23.19 6.03
CA LEU A 82 -2.45 -23.64 4.66
C LEU A 82 -3.08 -25.01 4.42
N SER A 83 -3.97 -25.12 3.44
CA SER A 83 -4.54 -26.38 2.99
C SER A 83 -3.52 -27.18 2.16
N PRO A 84 -3.43 -28.51 2.33
CA PRO A 84 -2.62 -29.35 1.45
C PRO A 84 -3.05 -29.31 -0.02
N ASP A 85 -4.31 -29.00 -0.27
CA ASP A 85 -4.91 -28.99 -1.61
C ASP A 85 -4.90 -27.59 -2.26
N ASN A 86 -4.23 -26.60 -1.64
CA ASN A 86 -4.13 -25.27 -2.19
C ASN A 86 -3.27 -25.26 -3.46
N GLU A 87 -3.89 -25.05 -4.60
CA GLU A 87 -3.25 -25.13 -5.92
C GLU A 87 -2.25 -24.00 -6.17
N TYR A 88 -2.33 -22.89 -5.42
CA TYR A 88 -1.41 -21.75 -5.56
C TYR A 88 -0.07 -21.93 -4.83
N THR A 89 0.11 -22.97 -4.03
CA THR A 89 1.36 -23.19 -3.25
C THR A 89 2.59 -23.30 -4.15
N ALA A 90 2.45 -23.81 -5.36
CA ALA A 90 3.55 -23.90 -6.32
C ALA A 90 3.93 -22.54 -6.92
N PHE A 91 3.03 -21.57 -6.89
CA PHE A 91 3.18 -20.28 -7.58
C PHE A 91 3.59 -19.12 -6.66
N PHE A 92 3.42 -19.27 -5.33
CA PHE A 92 3.72 -18.20 -4.36
C PHE A 92 4.79 -18.61 -3.33
N PRO A 93 5.97 -19.10 -3.76
CA PRO A 93 7.02 -19.51 -2.82
C PRO A 93 7.62 -18.34 -2.02
N GLY A 94 7.59 -17.11 -2.55
CA GLY A 94 8.06 -15.91 -1.86
C GLY A 94 7.16 -15.56 -0.67
N LEU A 95 5.86 -15.45 -0.90
CA LEU A 95 4.87 -15.20 0.16
C LEU A 95 4.83 -16.34 1.17
N LEU A 96 4.95 -17.60 0.72
CA LEU A 96 5.06 -18.75 1.62
C LEU A 96 6.32 -18.69 2.50
N ARG A 97 7.44 -18.16 1.98
CA ARG A 97 8.66 -17.96 2.79
C ARG A 97 8.42 -16.95 3.91
N LEU A 98 7.59 -15.92 3.69
CA LEU A 98 7.25 -14.93 4.74
C LEU A 98 6.53 -15.56 5.93
N ARG A 99 5.87 -16.71 5.78
CA ARG A 99 5.17 -17.40 6.88
C ARG A 99 6.12 -17.94 7.95
N ARG A 100 7.42 -18.08 7.65
CA ARG A 100 8.41 -18.57 8.62
C ARG A 100 8.68 -17.52 9.69
N ASN A 101 8.56 -17.91 10.95
CA ASN A 101 8.75 -17.01 12.09
C ASN A 101 7.86 -15.75 12.00
N ALA A 102 6.64 -15.90 11.48
CA ALA A 102 5.78 -14.78 11.14
C ALA A 102 4.90 -14.31 12.29
N VAL A 103 4.67 -13.00 12.30
CA VAL A 103 3.59 -12.34 13.00
C VAL A 103 2.75 -11.62 11.94
N VAL A 104 1.47 -12.00 11.84
CA VAL A 104 0.54 -11.49 10.82
C VAL A 104 -0.43 -10.50 11.47
N LEU A 105 -0.52 -9.30 10.93
CA LEU A 105 -1.49 -8.31 11.36
C LEU A 105 -2.77 -8.52 10.52
N ARG A 106 -3.75 -9.20 11.13
CA ARG A 106 -4.98 -9.66 10.43
C ARG A 106 -5.86 -8.52 9.96
N THR A 107 -5.86 -7.41 10.69
CA THR A 107 -6.76 -6.28 10.48
C THR A 107 -5.90 -5.01 10.36
N HIS A 108 -5.10 -4.97 9.27
CA HIS A 108 -4.21 -3.84 8.99
C HIS A 108 -4.77 -2.96 7.88
N TYR A 109 -4.84 -1.66 8.14
CA TYR A 109 -5.40 -0.66 7.24
C TYR A 109 -4.35 0.34 6.78
N THR A 110 -4.42 0.77 5.53
CA THR A 110 -3.69 1.95 5.10
C THR A 110 -4.24 3.21 5.76
N ALA A 111 -3.39 4.20 6.04
CA ALA A 111 -3.81 5.46 6.64
C ALA A 111 -4.41 6.44 5.61
N SER A 112 -4.08 6.25 4.33
CA SER A 112 -4.62 7.03 3.21
C SER A 112 -4.70 6.16 1.95
N ALA A 113 -5.64 6.43 1.06
CA ALA A 113 -5.71 5.82 -0.26
C ALA A 113 -4.87 6.60 -1.27
N ALA A 114 -4.57 5.94 -2.39
CA ALA A 114 -3.64 6.29 -3.44
C ALA A 114 -2.16 6.22 -3.04
N CYS A 115 -1.29 5.99 -4.04
CA CYS A 115 0.10 5.63 -3.81
C CYS A 115 0.86 6.72 -3.04
N THR A 116 0.85 7.96 -3.56
CA THR A 116 1.65 9.06 -3.01
C THR A 116 1.29 9.40 -1.57
N PRO A 117 0.02 9.66 -1.19
CA PRO A 117 -0.32 9.96 0.19
C PRO A 117 -0.14 8.76 1.13
N SER A 118 -0.44 7.53 0.69
CA SER A 118 -0.21 6.35 1.52
C SER A 118 1.27 6.13 1.81
N ARG A 119 2.12 6.22 0.79
CA ARG A 119 3.58 6.06 0.94
C ARG A 119 4.16 7.15 1.84
N ALA A 120 3.68 8.39 1.74
CA ALA A 120 4.06 9.45 2.66
C ALA A 120 3.69 9.10 4.11
N CYS A 121 2.49 8.55 4.35
CA CYS A 121 2.09 8.10 5.69
C CYS A 121 2.99 6.97 6.21
N ILE A 122 3.31 5.96 5.40
CA ILE A 122 4.21 4.85 5.77
C ILE A 122 5.61 5.36 6.10
N MET A 123 6.16 6.23 5.24
CA MET A 123 7.53 6.72 5.40
C MET A 123 7.70 7.71 6.54
N THR A 124 6.65 8.43 6.95
CA THR A 124 6.75 9.48 7.97
C THR A 124 6.10 9.12 9.30
N GLY A 125 5.21 8.12 9.34
CA GLY A 125 4.36 7.83 10.50
C GLY A 125 3.36 8.95 10.81
N GLN A 126 3.02 9.79 9.81
CA GLN A 126 2.10 10.93 9.95
C GLN A 126 1.02 10.88 8.88
N TYR A 127 -0.18 11.39 9.19
CA TYR A 127 -1.26 11.48 8.21
C TYR A 127 -0.99 12.51 7.11
N ALA A 128 -1.66 12.33 5.99
CA ALA A 128 -1.58 13.22 4.82
C ALA A 128 -1.87 14.70 5.16
N SER A 129 -2.76 14.95 6.12
CA SER A 129 -3.05 16.31 6.64
C SER A 129 -1.85 16.98 7.32
N VAL A 130 -0.93 16.20 7.87
CA VAL A 130 0.29 16.70 8.53
C VAL A 130 1.42 16.89 7.54
N THR A 131 1.60 15.94 6.62
CA THR A 131 2.67 15.98 5.61
C THR A 131 2.36 16.94 4.46
N GLY A 132 1.09 17.26 4.23
CA GLY A 132 0.62 18.01 3.08
C GLY A 132 0.54 17.19 1.79
N VAL A 133 0.92 15.92 1.81
CA VAL A 133 0.90 15.02 0.65
C VAL A 133 -0.47 14.38 0.54
N THR A 134 -1.37 14.99 -0.21
CA THR A 134 -2.80 14.62 -0.26
C THR A 134 -3.24 14.01 -1.58
N ASP A 135 -2.45 14.19 -2.64
CA ASP A 135 -2.82 13.89 -4.02
C ASP A 135 -1.77 13.05 -4.73
N THR A 136 -2.18 12.41 -5.82
CA THR A 136 -1.33 11.62 -6.70
C THR A 136 -1.27 12.27 -8.09
N ASP A 137 -0.09 12.28 -8.71
CA ASP A 137 0.15 12.82 -10.05
C ASP A 137 -0.30 11.84 -11.14
N GLN A 138 -1.56 11.81 -11.42
CA GLN A 138 -2.14 10.93 -12.45
C GLN A 138 -3.34 11.59 -13.12
N MET A 139 -3.81 11.00 -14.18
CA MET A 139 -4.92 11.47 -14.99
C MET A 139 -4.70 12.91 -15.47
N PHE A 140 -5.41 13.87 -14.91
CA PHE A 140 -5.36 15.28 -15.31
C PHE A 140 -4.43 16.13 -14.45
N LYS A 141 -3.70 15.49 -13.52
CA LYS A 141 -2.67 16.12 -12.69
C LYS A 141 -1.29 15.74 -13.19
N THR A 142 -0.38 16.70 -13.21
CA THR A 142 1.04 16.49 -13.48
C THR A 142 1.85 16.55 -12.18
N VAL A 143 3.13 16.28 -12.24
CA VAL A 143 4.06 16.43 -11.10
C VAL A 143 4.04 17.84 -10.50
N ALA A 144 3.70 18.86 -11.29
CA ALA A 144 3.60 20.25 -10.83
C ALA A 144 2.32 20.56 -10.05
N ASP A 145 1.32 19.68 -10.11
CA ASP A 145 0.01 19.86 -9.46
C ASP A 145 -0.07 19.18 -8.10
N VAL A 146 0.92 18.37 -7.75
CA VAL A 146 0.94 17.55 -6.53
C VAL A 146 1.80 18.20 -5.45
N SER A 147 1.31 18.17 -4.23
CA SER A 147 2.10 18.55 -3.06
C SER A 147 3.00 17.39 -2.65
N TRP A 148 4.26 17.45 -3.02
CA TRP A 148 5.28 16.47 -2.66
C TRP A 148 5.77 16.65 -1.23
N LEU A 149 6.31 15.58 -0.65
CA LEU A 149 6.94 15.63 0.67
C LEU A 149 8.16 16.55 0.64
N ASP A 150 8.08 17.65 1.39
CA ASP A 150 9.18 18.58 1.55
C ASP A 150 10.37 17.86 2.23
N PRO A 151 11.57 17.84 1.60
CA PRO A 151 12.76 17.22 2.18
C PRO A 151 13.15 17.85 3.52
N ASP A 152 12.83 19.15 3.70
CA ASP A 152 12.97 19.86 4.96
C ASP A 152 11.73 19.81 5.86
N GLY A 153 10.67 19.13 5.47
CA GLY A 153 9.41 18.98 6.18
C GLY A 153 9.43 17.92 7.28
N THR A 154 8.46 17.00 7.23
CA THR A 154 8.37 15.88 8.17
C THR A 154 9.48 14.87 7.90
N PRO A 155 10.29 14.48 8.92
CA PRO A 155 11.33 13.48 8.73
C PRO A 155 10.74 12.12 8.38
N THR A 156 11.41 11.40 7.49
CA THR A 156 11.07 10.02 7.15
C THR A 156 11.70 9.02 8.13
N ILE A 157 11.25 7.79 8.07
CA ILE A 157 11.86 6.70 8.83
C ILE A 157 13.36 6.52 8.50
N GLY A 158 13.80 6.90 7.30
CA GLY A 158 15.21 6.93 6.92
C GLY A 158 16.03 7.89 7.81
N HIS A 159 15.51 9.08 8.10
CA HIS A 159 16.16 10.03 9.01
C HIS A 159 16.24 9.47 10.44
N TRP A 160 15.17 8.83 10.93
CA TRP A 160 15.13 8.24 12.26
C TRP A 160 16.20 7.13 12.41
N PHE A 161 16.30 6.23 11.43
CA PHE A 161 17.32 5.17 11.46
C PHE A 161 18.74 5.72 11.31
N ARG A 162 18.96 6.73 10.48
CA ARG A 162 20.28 7.40 10.35
C ARG A 162 20.72 8.04 11.67
N ALA A 163 19.79 8.69 12.38
CA ALA A 163 20.08 9.33 13.66
C ALA A 163 20.65 8.37 14.71
N VAL A 164 20.30 7.07 14.62
CA VAL A 164 20.79 6.01 15.53
C VAL A 164 21.87 5.13 14.91
N GLY A 165 22.50 5.57 13.80
CA GLY A 165 23.69 4.95 13.25
C GLY A 165 23.49 3.87 12.20
N TYR A 166 22.26 3.63 11.75
CA TYR A 166 21.99 2.74 10.61
C TYR A 166 22.46 3.35 9.29
N THR A 167 22.76 2.49 8.33
CA THR A 167 22.76 2.86 6.92
C THR A 167 21.36 2.61 6.35
N THR A 168 20.89 3.49 5.47
CA THR A 168 19.52 3.44 4.95
C THR A 168 19.52 3.43 3.43
N HIS A 169 18.82 2.49 2.83
CA HIS A 169 18.88 2.22 1.39
C HIS A 169 17.46 2.06 0.83
N TYR A 170 17.24 2.53 -0.40
CA TYR A 170 15.95 2.44 -1.06
C TYR A 170 16.11 1.94 -2.51
N PHE A 171 15.31 0.94 -2.89
CA PHE A 171 15.30 0.34 -4.21
C PHE A 171 13.86 0.21 -4.71
N GLY A 172 13.59 0.68 -5.93
CA GLY A 172 12.28 0.60 -6.57
C GLY A 172 11.42 1.85 -6.41
N LYS A 173 10.10 1.68 -6.42
CA LYS A 173 9.13 2.78 -6.44
C LYS A 173 9.16 3.58 -5.14
N TRP A 174 9.50 4.87 -5.25
CA TRP A 174 9.47 5.85 -4.16
C TRP A 174 8.14 6.61 -4.11
N HIS A 175 7.85 7.39 -5.12
CA HIS A 175 6.60 8.10 -5.37
C HIS A 175 6.10 8.98 -4.19
N VAL A 176 7.00 9.60 -3.46
CA VAL A 176 6.70 10.52 -2.33
C VAL A 176 7.22 11.92 -2.61
N SER A 177 8.12 12.06 -3.58
CA SER A 177 8.64 13.30 -4.11
C SER A 177 8.80 13.20 -5.63
N GLU A 178 8.91 14.34 -6.32
CA GLU A 178 9.20 14.34 -7.75
C GLU A 178 10.55 13.69 -8.00
N ALA A 179 10.56 12.67 -8.86
CA ALA A 179 11.75 11.87 -9.12
C ALA A 179 12.66 12.48 -10.19
N ASN A 180 13.98 12.37 -10.01
CA ASN A 180 14.98 12.68 -11.03
C ASN A 180 16.12 11.66 -11.01
N GLU A 181 17.04 11.73 -12.01
CA GLU A 181 18.14 10.77 -12.16
C GLU A 181 19.43 11.15 -11.43
N GLU A 182 19.40 12.18 -10.59
CA GLU A 182 20.60 12.65 -9.90
C GLU A 182 21.08 11.63 -8.87
N THR A 183 22.38 11.41 -8.85
CA THR A 183 23.01 10.57 -7.83
C THR A 183 22.78 11.16 -6.44
N GLY A 184 22.30 10.34 -5.51
CA GLY A 184 21.99 10.78 -4.16
C GLY A 184 20.66 11.54 -4.05
N TYR A 185 19.78 11.43 -5.04
CA TYR A 185 18.50 12.14 -5.06
C TYR A 185 17.69 11.97 -3.78
N LEU A 186 17.63 10.76 -3.18
CA LEU A 186 16.88 10.52 -1.93
C LEU A 186 17.67 10.82 -0.65
N GLU A 187 18.92 11.30 -0.72
CA GLU A 187 19.67 11.68 0.48
C GLU A 187 18.93 12.71 1.36
N PRO A 188 18.27 13.74 0.79
CA PRO A 188 17.47 14.69 1.57
C PRO A 188 16.26 14.07 2.30
N TRP A 189 15.80 12.91 1.86
CA TRP A 189 14.75 12.12 2.53
C TRP A 189 15.30 10.95 3.36
N GLY A 190 16.61 10.92 3.59
CA GLY A 190 17.26 9.96 4.46
C GLY A 190 17.53 8.59 3.84
N PHE A 191 17.66 8.45 2.52
CA PHE A 191 17.95 7.19 1.85
C PHE A 191 19.07 7.32 0.81
N SER A 192 19.82 6.23 0.60
CA SER A 192 20.90 6.12 -0.38
C SER A 192 20.56 5.12 -1.49
N GLU A 193 21.32 5.16 -2.60
CA GLU A 193 21.35 4.18 -3.70
C GLU A 193 20.07 4.12 -4.56
N TRP A 194 19.13 5.06 -4.40
CA TRP A 194 17.88 5.05 -5.16
C TRP A 194 18.06 5.36 -6.66
N GLU A 195 19.11 6.06 -7.06
CA GLU A 195 19.42 6.36 -8.46
C GLU A 195 19.47 5.12 -9.36
N LYS A 196 19.71 3.94 -8.78
CA LYS A 196 19.65 2.65 -9.50
C LYS A 196 18.22 2.25 -9.88
N SER A 197 17.23 2.87 -9.29
CA SER A 197 15.80 2.62 -9.52
C SER A 197 15.16 3.60 -10.51
N TYR A 198 15.88 4.67 -10.88
CA TYR A 198 15.37 5.64 -11.85
C TYR A 198 15.35 5.04 -13.29
N PRO A 199 14.37 5.37 -14.16
CA PRO A 199 13.20 6.21 -13.89
C PRO A 199 12.22 5.56 -12.93
N GLU A 200 11.51 6.38 -12.17
CA GLU A 200 10.57 5.87 -11.19
C GLU A 200 9.47 5.03 -11.84
N ALA A 201 9.26 3.85 -11.28
CA ALA A 201 8.17 2.98 -11.69
C ALA A 201 6.89 3.41 -10.97
N HIS A 202 5.99 4.10 -11.65
CA HIS A 202 4.68 4.40 -11.08
C HIS A 202 3.52 4.30 -12.08
N GLY A 203 3.67 3.42 -13.05
CA GLY A 203 2.59 3.08 -13.98
C GLY A 203 2.21 4.25 -14.90
N GLY A 204 1.84 4.02 -16.09
CA GLY A 204 1.44 5.02 -17.04
C GLY A 204 2.03 4.79 -18.43
N ASN A 205 3.15 4.10 -18.52
CA ASN A 205 3.67 3.64 -19.79
C ASN A 205 4.33 2.27 -19.66
N ALA A 206 4.41 1.55 -20.78
CA ALA A 206 4.81 0.14 -20.78
C ALA A 206 6.21 -0.12 -20.17
N TYR A 207 7.12 0.82 -20.22
CA TYR A 207 8.47 0.65 -19.66
C TYR A 207 8.58 1.01 -18.18
N ASN A 208 7.56 1.63 -17.59
CA ASN A 208 7.50 1.89 -16.16
C ASN A 208 6.61 0.89 -15.40
N THR A 209 6.10 -0.13 -16.07
CA THR A 209 5.28 -1.16 -15.42
C THR A 209 6.13 -2.10 -14.56
N GLY A 210 5.53 -2.66 -13.52
CA GLY A 210 6.17 -3.61 -12.62
C GLY A 210 6.64 -4.87 -13.32
N THR A 211 5.95 -5.29 -14.37
CA THR A 211 6.37 -6.43 -15.20
C THR A 211 7.83 -6.31 -15.66
N PHE A 212 8.32 -5.09 -15.89
CA PHE A 212 9.71 -4.83 -16.30
C PHE A 212 10.57 -4.30 -15.15
N ARG A 213 10.05 -3.36 -14.36
CA ARG A 213 10.82 -2.61 -13.38
C ARG A 213 11.08 -3.38 -12.09
N ASP A 214 10.16 -4.25 -11.69
CA ASP A 214 10.30 -5.02 -10.46
C ASP A 214 11.49 -5.99 -10.50
N ILE A 215 11.86 -6.48 -11.70
CA ILE A 215 13.04 -7.31 -11.90
C ILE A 215 14.30 -6.53 -11.51
N GLY A 216 14.46 -5.31 -12.03
CA GLY A 216 15.61 -4.45 -11.73
C GLY A 216 15.64 -4.01 -10.27
N CYS A 217 14.47 -3.78 -9.66
CA CYS A 217 14.37 -3.52 -8.22
C CYS A 217 14.90 -4.71 -7.41
N ALA A 218 14.43 -5.91 -7.72
CA ALA A 218 14.89 -7.13 -7.04
C ALA A 218 16.39 -7.38 -7.25
N ASP A 219 16.93 -7.14 -8.47
CA ASP A 219 18.36 -7.24 -8.75
C ASP A 219 19.20 -6.32 -7.85
N ASN A 220 18.74 -5.07 -7.66
CA ASN A 220 19.42 -4.12 -6.78
C ASN A 220 19.39 -4.56 -5.31
N VAL A 221 18.26 -5.08 -4.82
CA VAL A 221 18.13 -5.61 -3.46
C VAL A 221 19.03 -6.86 -3.29
N VAL A 222 19.02 -7.78 -4.24
CA VAL A 222 19.88 -8.98 -4.23
C VAL A 222 21.35 -8.58 -4.16
N ALA A 223 21.80 -7.69 -5.05
CA ALA A 223 23.19 -7.21 -5.05
C ALA A 223 23.58 -6.52 -3.72
N PHE A 224 22.67 -5.76 -3.14
CA PHE A 224 22.86 -5.16 -1.82
C PHE A 224 23.03 -6.23 -0.73
N LEU A 225 22.15 -7.22 -0.66
CA LEU A 225 22.21 -8.30 0.34
C LEU A 225 23.47 -9.16 0.17
N GLU A 226 23.86 -9.48 -1.05
CA GLU A 226 25.12 -10.17 -1.33
C GLU A 226 26.35 -9.36 -0.87
N LYS A 227 26.34 -8.04 -1.07
CA LYS A 227 27.40 -7.16 -0.55
C LYS A 227 27.43 -7.22 0.97
N LYS A 228 26.28 -7.12 1.64
CA LYS A 228 26.17 -7.16 3.10
C LYS A 228 26.59 -8.51 3.69
N GLY A 229 26.28 -9.63 3.04
CA GLY A 229 26.73 -10.95 3.46
C GLY A 229 28.25 -11.16 3.38
N ARG A 230 28.96 -10.38 2.56
CA ARG A 230 30.42 -10.39 2.47
C ARG A 230 31.11 -9.47 3.47
N GLU A 231 30.40 -8.54 4.10
CA GLU A 231 30.94 -7.64 5.11
C GLU A 231 31.12 -8.41 6.43
N ALA A 232 32.36 -8.56 6.91
CA ALA A 232 32.70 -9.33 8.13
C ALA A 232 32.12 -8.69 9.41
N SER A 233 31.89 -7.39 9.40
CA SER A 233 31.21 -6.61 10.42
C SER A 233 30.72 -5.33 9.75
N GLY A 234 29.56 -4.85 10.13
CA GLY A 234 29.00 -3.64 9.52
C GLY A 234 28.00 -2.95 10.43
N ARG A 235 27.72 -1.68 10.12
CA ARG A 235 26.61 -0.98 10.75
C ARG A 235 25.30 -1.71 10.41
N PRO A 236 24.34 -1.74 11.33
CA PRO A 236 23.00 -2.23 11.00
C PRO A 236 22.43 -1.40 9.86
N TRP A 237 21.54 -2.00 9.08
CA TRP A 237 20.96 -1.35 7.92
C TRP A 237 19.44 -1.46 7.91
N PHE A 238 18.81 -0.43 7.35
CA PHE A 238 17.41 -0.40 6.96
C PHE A 238 17.35 -0.29 5.43
N ALA A 239 16.80 -1.29 4.78
CA ALA A 239 16.68 -1.33 3.33
C ALA A 239 15.23 -1.50 2.93
N VAL A 240 14.82 -0.80 1.86
CA VAL A 240 13.50 -0.91 1.27
C VAL A 240 13.62 -1.48 -0.14
N GLY A 241 12.94 -2.59 -0.40
CA GLY A 241 12.68 -3.12 -1.73
C GLY A 241 11.21 -2.86 -2.08
N SER A 242 10.96 -1.85 -2.90
CA SER A 242 9.60 -1.42 -3.25
C SER A 242 9.29 -1.76 -4.69
N ILE A 243 8.50 -2.81 -4.89
CA ILE A 243 8.07 -3.29 -6.21
C ILE A 243 6.71 -2.72 -6.59
N LEU A 244 6.46 -2.62 -7.90
CA LEU A 244 5.26 -2.01 -8.43
C LEU A 244 4.07 -2.97 -8.41
N ASN A 245 4.27 -4.24 -8.82
CA ASN A 245 3.16 -5.19 -8.85
C ASN A 245 2.57 -5.44 -7.45
N PRO A 246 1.21 -5.67 -7.41
CA PRO A 246 0.27 -5.92 -8.50
C PRO A 246 -0.36 -4.70 -9.20
N HIS A 247 0.16 -3.48 -9.05
CA HIS A 247 -0.37 -2.25 -9.65
C HIS A 247 -0.54 -2.30 -11.19
N ASP A 248 0.19 -3.17 -11.90
CA ASP A 248 0.04 -3.32 -13.35
C ASP A 248 -1.38 -3.69 -13.78
N CYS A 249 -2.23 -4.17 -12.87
CA CYS A 249 -3.65 -4.37 -13.13
C CYS A 249 -4.33 -3.07 -13.63
N SER A 250 -3.85 -1.90 -13.23
CA SER A 250 -4.37 -0.62 -13.69
C SER A 250 -4.18 -0.38 -15.20
N MET A 251 -3.26 -1.12 -15.81
CA MET A 251 -2.98 -1.04 -17.26
C MET A 251 -3.88 -1.96 -18.09
N TRP A 252 -4.61 -2.87 -17.42
CA TRP A 252 -5.39 -3.91 -18.07
C TRP A 252 -6.34 -3.41 -19.15
N PRO A 253 -7.04 -2.33 -19.03
CA PRO A 253 -8.21 -2.15 -19.85
C PRO A 253 -8.06 -1.40 -21.13
N LEU A 254 -6.93 -0.94 -21.42
CA LEU A 254 -6.70 -0.15 -22.61
C LEU A 254 -6.38 -1.04 -23.82
N ASN A 255 -7.28 -1.08 -24.79
CA ASN A 255 -7.09 -1.76 -26.06
C ASN A 255 -6.92 -3.28 -26.04
N TRP A 256 -7.47 -3.94 -25.08
CA TRP A 256 -7.38 -5.37 -24.94
C TRP A 256 -8.41 -6.09 -25.78
N GLN A 257 -7.96 -7.09 -26.47
CA GLN A 257 -8.86 -8.10 -26.98
C GLN A 257 -9.14 -9.10 -25.86
N MET A 258 -10.36 -9.61 -25.83
CA MET A 258 -10.70 -10.74 -24.94
C MET A 258 -9.66 -11.85 -25.13
N PRO A 259 -9.23 -12.52 -24.06
CA PRO A 259 -8.36 -13.67 -24.17
C PRO A 259 -8.93 -14.66 -25.17
N ASN A 260 -8.06 -15.27 -25.94
CA ASN A 260 -8.45 -16.39 -26.75
C ASN A 260 -8.76 -17.62 -25.87
N GLU A 261 -9.18 -18.70 -26.45
CA GLU A 261 -9.52 -19.97 -25.76
C GLU A 261 -8.36 -20.54 -24.91
N THR A 262 -7.13 -20.06 -25.11
CA THR A 262 -5.95 -20.48 -24.35
C THR A 262 -5.61 -19.55 -23.17
N GLY A 263 -6.44 -18.53 -22.90
CA GLY A 263 -6.17 -17.55 -21.85
C GLY A 263 -5.08 -16.53 -22.19
N VAL A 264 -4.65 -16.48 -23.44
CA VAL A 264 -3.63 -15.53 -23.89
C VAL A 264 -4.27 -14.23 -24.33
N VAL A 265 -3.80 -13.12 -23.77
CA VAL A 265 -4.21 -11.78 -24.12
C VAL A 265 -3.15 -11.13 -25.01
N GLU A 266 -3.55 -10.63 -26.16
CA GLU A 266 -2.66 -9.94 -27.07
C GLU A 266 -2.97 -8.45 -27.08
N TRP A 267 -1.99 -7.62 -26.78
CA TRP A 267 -2.06 -6.19 -27.04
C TRP A 267 -1.91 -5.96 -28.53
N LYS A 268 -3.03 -5.78 -29.21
CA LYS A 268 -3.02 -5.36 -30.61
C LYS A 268 -3.23 -3.86 -30.69
N ASN A 269 -2.44 -3.21 -31.52
CA ASN A 269 -2.58 -1.80 -31.87
C ASN A 269 -2.15 -0.77 -30.85
N TYR A 270 -1.42 -1.17 -29.80
CA TYR A 270 -0.76 -0.17 -29.00
C TYR A 270 0.30 0.53 -29.86
N PRO A 271 0.34 1.88 -29.87
CA PRO A 271 1.50 2.53 -30.43
C PRO A 271 2.73 1.99 -29.67
N PRO A 272 3.84 1.76 -30.35
CA PRO A 272 5.05 1.37 -29.65
C PRO A 272 5.29 2.43 -28.57
N PRO A 273 5.65 2.04 -27.36
CA PRO A 273 6.08 3.00 -26.36
C PRO A 273 7.11 3.92 -27.01
N PRO A 274 7.09 5.22 -26.73
CA PRO A 274 8.12 6.12 -27.22
C PRO A 274 9.45 5.45 -26.90
N SER A 275 10.35 5.41 -27.88
CA SER A 275 11.56 4.58 -27.91
C SER A 275 12.15 4.33 -26.53
N ILE A 276 12.09 3.10 -26.07
CA ILE A 276 12.72 2.67 -24.82
C ILE A 276 14.17 3.15 -24.90
N PRO A 277 14.65 3.99 -23.98
CA PRO A 277 16.03 4.45 -23.99
C PRO A 277 16.98 3.26 -24.12
N GLU A 278 18.01 3.37 -24.95
CA GLU A 278 18.91 2.28 -25.30
C GLU A 278 19.48 1.55 -24.07
N LYS A 279 19.76 2.29 -22.98
CA LYS A 279 20.17 1.76 -21.67
C LYS A 279 19.16 0.82 -21.01
N TRP A 280 17.91 0.82 -21.43
CA TRP A 280 16.84 -0.03 -20.92
C TRP A 280 16.54 -1.21 -21.84
N GLN A 281 16.91 -1.13 -23.09
CA GLN A 281 16.80 -2.24 -24.03
C GLN A 281 17.70 -3.40 -23.60
N GLU A 282 18.92 -3.12 -23.14
CA GLU A 282 19.84 -4.13 -22.61
C GLU A 282 19.29 -4.83 -21.36
N SER A 283 18.58 -4.13 -20.47
CA SER A 283 17.95 -4.74 -19.29
C SER A 283 16.69 -5.56 -19.63
N LEU A 284 16.09 -5.35 -20.79
CA LEU A 284 14.93 -6.10 -21.29
C LEU A 284 15.35 -7.33 -22.11
N GLU A 285 16.53 -7.31 -22.75
CA GLU A 285 17.03 -8.42 -23.58
C GLU A 285 17.35 -9.69 -22.80
N GLY A 286 17.57 -9.60 -21.50
CA GLY A 286 17.84 -10.75 -20.60
C GLY A 286 16.62 -11.23 -19.83
N THR A 287 15.50 -10.53 -19.89
CA THR A 287 14.29 -10.86 -19.14
C THR A 287 13.30 -11.57 -20.03
N VAL A 288 13.08 -12.82 -19.73
CA VAL A 288 11.97 -13.60 -20.29
C VAL A 288 10.67 -13.04 -19.67
N CYS A 289 10.23 -11.88 -20.17
CA CYS A 289 8.81 -11.58 -20.10
C CYS A 289 8.13 -12.56 -21.02
N PRO A 290 7.31 -13.50 -20.54
CA PRO A 290 6.58 -14.38 -21.41
C PRO A 290 5.82 -13.54 -22.42
N GLY A 291 6.20 -13.61 -23.71
CA GLY A 291 5.47 -12.99 -24.80
C GLY A 291 5.97 -11.66 -25.34
N THR A 292 7.13 -11.15 -25.00
CA THR A 292 7.75 -10.08 -25.79
C THR A 292 8.41 -10.69 -27.02
N ASN A 293 7.72 -10.65 -28.16
CA ASN A 293 8.43 -10.71 -29.44
C ASN A 293 8.77 -9.27 -29.85
N ASN A 294 9.87 -9.08 -30.58
CA ASN A 294 10.33 -7.80 -31.10
C ASN A 294 9.34 -7.10 -32.04
N GLU A 295 8.11 -7.56 -32.18
CA GLU A 295 7.10 -7.10 -33.12
C GLU A 295 5.98 -6.27 -32.46
N LYS A 296 6.24 -5.44 -31.48
CA LYS A 296 5.31 -4.41 -31.01
C LYS A 296 4.01 -4.93 -30.33
N THR A 297 3.94 -6.17 -29.95
CA THR A 297 2.81 -6.75 -29.22
C THR A 297 3.27 -7.23 -27.86
N PHE A 298 2.69 -6.66 -26.82
CA PHE A 298 2.84 -7.16 -25.47
C PHE A 298 1.85 -8.32 -25.28
N ARG A 299 2.36 -9.49 -24.95
CA ARG A 299 1.54 -10.69 -24.76
C ARG A 299 1.66 -11.14 -23.31
N VAL A 300 0.55 -11.21 -22.62
CA VAL A 300 0.49 -11.75 -21.25
C VAL A 300 -0.20 -13.10 -21.30
N ASP A 301 0.52 -14.12 -20.90
CA ASP A 301 -0.05 -15.43 -20.64
C ASP A 301 -0.60 -15.44 -19.21
N LEU A 302 -1.92 -15.41 -19.07
CA LEU A 302 -2.59 -15.41 -17.76
C LEU A 302 -2.60 -16.80 -17.12
N ASN A 303 -2.18 -17.83 -17.83
CA ASN A 303 -2.14 -19.21 -17.34
C ASN A 303 -0.76 -19.85 -17.55
N PRO A 304 0.32 -19.20 -17.11
CA PRO A 304 1.66 -19.76 -17.27
C PRO A 304 1.77 -21.04 -16.44
N ASP A 305 2.31 -22.11 -17.07
CA ASP A 305 2.62 -23.35 -16.38
C ASP A 305 1.46 -23.94 -15.54
N GLY A 306 0.20 -23.70 -15.98
CA GLY A 306 -1.00 -24.18 -15.27
C GLY A 306 -1.43 -23.34 -14.07
N PHE A 307 -1.12 -22.05 -14.06
CA PHE A 307 -1.61 -21.13 -13.03
C PHE A 307 -3.15 -21.18 -12.94
N PRO A 308 -3.76 -21.42 -11.75
CA PRO A 308 -5.17 -21.78 -11.63
C PRO A 308 -6.11 -20.57 -11.74
N GLN A 309 -6.26 -20.00 -12.94
CA GLN A 309 -7.12 -18.84 -13.22
C GLN A 309 -8.61 -19.10 -13.07
N ASP A 310 -9.03 -20.34 -13.23
CA ASP A 310 -10.45 -20.72 -13.12
C ASP A 310 -11.02 -20.52 -11.71
N ASN A 311 -10.16 -20.35 -10.71
CA ASN A 311 -10.55 -20.07 -9.33
C ASN A 311 -10.90 -18.59 -9.08
N CYS A 312 -10.72 -17.71 -10.05
CA CYS A 312 -11.16 -16.32 -9.92
C CYS A 312 -12.68 -16.20 -10.07
N ALA A 313 -13.28 -15.37 -9.23
CA ALA A 313 -14.70 -15.04 -9.26
C ALA A 313 -14.91 -13.52 -9.18
N LEU A 314 -16.07 -13.08 -9.69
CA LEU A 314 -16.49 -11.69 -9.51
C LEU A 314 -16.84 -11.42 -8.04
N PRO A 315 -16.57 -10.20 -7.52
CA PRO A 315 -16.99 -9.83 -6.17
C PRO A 315 -18.51 -9.96 -5.98
N PRO A 316 -19.00 -10.35 -4.80
CA PRO A 316 -20.44 -10.44 -4.53
C PRO A 316 -21.17 -9.11 -4.76
N THR A 317 -20.50 -7.98 -4.47
CA THR A 317 -21.02 -6.62 -4.62
C THR A 317 -20.84 -6.04 -6.02
N TYR A 318 -20.36 -6.82 -6.99
CA TYR A 318 -20.11 -6.37 -8.37
C TYR A 318 -21.31 -5.72 -9.03
N LYS A 319 -22.52 -6.26 -8.82
CA LYS A 319 -23.79 -5.74 -9.38
C LYS A 319 -24.59 -4.85 -8.42
N GLU A 320 -23.96 -4.36 -7.37
CA GLU A 320 -24.58 -3.45 -6.43
C GLU A 320 -25.01 -2.15 -7.11
N SER A 321 -26.19 -1.63 -6.78
CA SER A 321 -26.74 -0.43 -7.42
C SER A 321 -26.10 0.87 -6.95
N LEU A 322 -25.51 0.89 -5.78
CA LEU A 322 -24.97 2.06 -5.07
C LEU A 322 -26.01 3.16 -4.76
N ASP A 323 -27.31 2.85 -4.81
CA ASP A 323 -28.36 3.85 -4.62
C ASP A 323 -28.51 4.32 -3.16
N ASP A 324 -28.05 3.53 -2.21
CA ASP A 324 -28.03 3.82 -0.76
C ASP A 324 -26.62 4.12 -0.24
N LYS A 325 -25.70 4.41 -1.13
CA LYS A 325 -24.30 4.77 -0.86
C LYS A 325 -24.03 6.25 -1.15
N PRO A 326 -22.92 6.82 -0.69
CA PRO A 326 -22.49 8.17 -1.06
C PRO A 326 -22.46 8.38 -2.57
N ARG A 327 -23.01 9.52 -3.00
CA ARG A 327 -23.25 9.82 -4.42
C ARG A 327 -21.95 9.84 -5.26
N CYS A 328 -20.82 10.16 -4.65
CA CYS A 328 -19.52 10.17 -5.33
C CYS A 328 -19.12 8.78 -5.83
N GLN A 329 -19.53 7.70 -5.16
CA GLN A 329 -19.14 6.34 -5.53
C GLN A 329 -19.78 5.90 -6.87
N LYS A 330 -21.09 6.13 -7.02
CA LYS A 330 -21.79 5.85 -8.28
C LYS A 330 -21.25 6.68 -9.44
N ASP A 331 -20.89 7.91 -9.16
CA ASP A 331 -20.27 8.83 -10.11
C ASP A 331 -18.85 8.37 -10.48
N TYR A 332 -18.06 7.99 -9.49
CA TYR A 332 -16.69 7.46 -9.66
C TYR A 332 -16.68 6.17 -10.49
N ALA A 333 -17.59 5.25 -10.24
CA ALA A 333 -17.67 3.98 -10.97
C ALA A 333 -17.70 4.13 -12.50
N LEU A 334 -18.14 5.27 -13.01
CA LEU A 334 -18.15 5.60 -14.42
C LEU A 334 -17.03 6.57 -14.82
N LYS A 335 -16.88 7.66 -14.06
CA LYS A 335 -15.99 8.77 -14.43
C LYS A 335 -14.51 8.38 -14.38
N TRP A 336 -14.11 7.44 -13.53
CA TRP A 336 -12.72 7.00 -13.53
C TRP A 336 -12.34 6.39 -14.89
N GLY A 337 -13.17 5.50 -15.44
CA GLY A 337 -12.94 4.89 -16.75
C GLY A 337 -12.92 5.89 -17.88
N LEU A 338 -13.79 6.92 -17.84
CA LEU A 338 -13.81 8.01 -18.82
C LEU A 338 -12.54 8.85 -18.74
N ALA A 339 -12.10 9.21 -17.54
CA ALA A 339 -10.88 9.99 -17.33
C ALA A 339 -9.64 9.23 -17.84
N PHE A 340 -9.62 7.93 -17.58
CA PHE A 340 -8.54 7.06 -18.05
C PHE A 340 -8.50 6.98 -19.57
N ALA A 341 -9.65 6.77 -20.22
CA ALA A 341 -9.76 6.75 -21.67
C ALA A 341 -9.33 8.08 -22.30
N ALA A 342 -9.83 9.20 -21.78
CA ALA A 342 -9.52 10.53 -22.29
C ALA A 342 -8.04 10.87 -22.20
N ASN A 343 -7.36 10.49 -21.13
CA ASN A 343 -5.93 10.73 -20.96
C ASN A 343 -5.06 9.96 -21.98
N TRP A 344 -5.57 8.86 -22.54
CA TRP A 344 -4.91 8.11 -23.59
C TRP A 344 -5.34 8.55 -25.01
N ASP A 345 -6.58 9.00 -25.17
CA ASP A 345 -7.14 9.42 -26.45
C ASP A 345 -6.35 10.57 -27.08
N GLU A 346 -5.85 11.51 -26.28
CA GLU A 346 -5.02 12.60 -26.78
C GLU A 346 -3.79 12.05 -27.51
N GLY A 347 -3.03 11.15 -26.89
CA GLY A 347 -1.86 10.53 -27.51
C GLY A 347 -2.21 9.70 -28.76
N PHE A 348 -3.37 9.02 -28.76
CA PHE A 348 -3.83 8.28 -29.94
C PHE A 348 -4.23 9.21 -31.09
N MET A 349 -4.92 10.30 -30.79
CA MET A 349 -5.30 11.29 -31.81
C MET A 349 -4.07 11.97 -32.42
N GLU A 350 -3.05 12.28 -31.64
CA GLU A 350 -1.78 12.81 -32.14
C GLU A 350 -1.08 11.85 -33.11
N MET A 351 -1.24 10.54 -32.90
CA MET A 351 -0.72 9.50 -33.79
C MET A 351 -1.65 9.17 -34.95
N GLY A 352 -2.78 9.86 -35.11
CA GLY A 352 -3.78 9.61 -36.14
C GLY A 352 -4.59 8.33 -35.91
N LEU A 353 -4.64 7.82 -34.68
CA LEU A 353 -5.45 6.67 -34.29
C LEU A 353 -6.85 7.12 -33.82
N PRO A 354 -7.86 6.26 -33.92
CA PRO A 354 -9.21 6.59 -33.44
C PRO A 354 -9.20 6.67 -31.91
N ARG A 355 -10.09 7.51 -31.37
CA ARG A 355 -10.39 7.54 -29.93
C ARG A 355 -10.77 6.14 -29.43
N LEU A 356 -10.40 5.88 -28.19
CA LEU A 356 -10.94 4.73 -27.47
C LEU A 356 -12.45 4.90 -27.29
N SER A 357 -13.18 3.80 -27.37
CA SER A 357 -14.57 3.85 -26.91
C SER A 357 -14.58 4.20 -25.43
N PRO A 358 -15.36 5.18 -24.96
CA PRO A 358 -15.46 5.50 -23.54
C PRO A 358 -16.02 4.34 -22.70
N LEU A 359 -16.44 3.25 -23.34
CA LEU A 359 -17.06 2.10 -22.71
C LEU A 359 -16.26 0.78 -22.75
N PRO A 360 -15.05 0.64 -23.31
CA PRO A 360 -14.42 -0.68 -23.44
C PRO A 360 -14.16 -1.36 -22.10
N PHE A 361 -14.15 -0.57 -21.05
CA PHE A 361 -13.88 -0.97 -19.68
C PHE A 361 -15.01 -0.83 -18.77
N GLN A 362 -16.02 -0.28 -19.26
CA GLN A 362 -17.14 -0.02 -18.40
C GLN A 362 -18.02 -1.24 -18.38
N LEU A 363 -18.13 -1.67 -17.36
CA LEU A 363 -19.00 -2.40 -16.54
C LEU A 363 -20.44 -2.56 -17.03
N ARG A 364 -20.77 -2.04 -18.21
CA ARG A 364 -22.15 -1.92 -18.65
C ARG A 364 -22.34 -2.25 -20.12
N GLY A 365 -21.35 -2.83 -20.77
CA GLY A 365 -21.48 -3.42 -22.10
C GLY A 365 -21.96 -4.86 -22.04
N GLU A 366 -22.27 -5.45 -23.18
CA GLU A 366 -22.77 -6.83 -23.29
C GLU A 366 -21.86 -7.89 -22.66
N ASN A 367 -20.55 -7.61 -22.52
CA ASN A 367 -19.54 -8.55 -22.00
C ASN A 367 -18.90 -8.07 -20.68
N ALA A 368 -19.55 -7.18 -19.91
CA ALA A 368 -18.99 -6.60 -18.71
C ALA A 368 -18.51 -7.65 -17.70
N ASP A 369 -19.31 -8.67 -17.44
CA ASP A 369 -18.99 -9.75 -16.51
C ASP A 369 -17.69 -10.47 -16.91
N ALA A 370 -17.48 -10.76 -18.20
CA ALA A 370 -16.28 -11.40 -18.70
C ALA A 370 -15.06 -10.48 -18.57
N TRP A 371 -15.20 -9.18 -18.86
CA TRP A 371 -14.13 -8.21 -18.72
C TRP A 371 -13.66 -8.08 -17.27
N PHE A 372 -14.58 -8.02 -16.31
CA PHE A 372 -14.22 -7.96 -14.89
C PHE A 372 -13.60 -9.25 -14.37
N LEU A 373 -14.08 -10.39 -14.83
CA LEU A 373 -13.43 -11.65 -14.50
C LEU A 373 -11.98 -11.65 -14.96
N HIS A 374 -11.72 -11.23 -16.21
CA HIS A 374 -10.36 -11.13 -16.72
C HIS A 374 -9.50 -10.08 -16.01
N TYR A 375 -10.09 -8.95 -15.61
CA TYR A 375 -9.40 -7.99 -14.76
C TYR A 375 -8.94 -8.64 -13.44
N SER A 376 -9.83 -9.38 -12.79
CA SER A 376 -9.53 -10.09 -11.55
C SER A 376 -8.46 -11.17 -11.74
N GLN A 377 -8.51 -11.91 -12.86
CA GLN A 377 -7.49 -12.89 -13.24
C GLN A 377 -6.13 -12.23 -13.49
N PHE A 378 -6.11 -11.10 -14.17
CA PHE A 378 -4.88 -10.34 -14.38
C PHE A 378 -4.32 -9.76 -13.09
N TYR A 379 -5.18 -9.25 -12.21
CA TYR A 379 -4.78 -8.79 -10.89
C TYR A 379 -4.12 -9.92 -10.07
N LEU A 380 -4.70 -11.10 -10.10
CA LEU A 380 -4.11 -12.29 -9.47
C LEU A 380 -2.76 -12.67 -10.10
N TYR A 381 -2.66 -12.60 -11.43
CA TYR A 381 -1.40 -12.82 -12.14
C TYR A 381 -0.32 -11.80 -11.73
N CYS A 382 -0.69 -10.54 -11.54
CA CYS A 382 0.23 -9.52 -11.04
C CYS A 382 0.77 -9.83 -9.63
N HIS A 383 -0.01 -10.52 -8.78
CA HIS A 383 0.50 -11.04 -7.50
C HIS A 383 1.58 -12.11 -7.71
N TYR A 384 1.39 -12.97 -8.69
CA TYR A 384 2.40 -13.97 -9.04
C TYR A 384 3.69 -13.31 -9.55
N LEU A 385 3.60 -12.28 -10.39
CA LEU A 385 4.76 -11.52 -10.83
C LEU A 385 5.50 -10.85 -9.65
N ALA A 386 4.76 -10.32 -8.69
CA ALA A 386 5.32 -9.77 -7.46
C ALA A 386 6.06 -10.86 -6.66
N ASP A 387 5.44 -12.03 -6.50
CA ASP A 387 6.02 -13.14 -5.72
C ASP A 387 7.35 -13.63 -6.31
N LEU A 388 7.49 -13.66 -7.62
CA LEU A 388 8.75 -14.01 -8.27
C LEU A 388 9.91 -13.11 -7.80
N GLN A 389 9.65 -11.83 -7.57
CA GLN A 389 10.66 -10.89 -7.11
C GLN A 389 10.85 -10.96 -5.59
N ILE A 390 9.78 -11.10 -4.83
CA ILE A 390 9.81 -11.33 -3.37
C ILE A 390 10.65 -12.58 -3.05
N ARG A 391 10.42 -13.68 -3.78
CA ARG A 391 11.20 -14.92 -3.67
C ARG A 391 12.70 -14.66 -3.85
N ARG A 392 13.10 -13.89 -4.86
CA ARG A 392 14.51 -13.60 -5.15
C ARG A 392 15.18 -12.81 -4.02
N MET A 393 14.49 -11.77 -3.52
CA MET A 393 14.98 -10.97 -2.41
C MET A 393 15.14 -11.79 -1.13
N LEU A 394 14.14 -12.62 -0.80
CA LEU A 394 14.19 -13.46 0.40
C LEU A 394 15.21 -14.60 0.29
N ALA A 395 15.38 -15.19 -0.91
CA ALA A 395 16.44 -16.17 -1.16
C ALA A 395 17.82 -15.56 -0.95
N ALA A 396 18.07 -14.36 -1.47
CA ALA A 396 19.33 -13.66 -1.26
C ALA A 396 19.61 -13.37 0.24
N LEU A 397 18.57 -13.03 1.01
CA LEU A 397 18.68 -12.85 2.46
C LEU A 397 19.11 -14.16 3.16
N ASP A 398 18.47 -15.28 2.81
CA ASP A 398 18.76 -16.60 3.37
C ASP A 398 20.16 -17.10 2.94
N ASP A 399 20.50 -17.02 1.66
CA ASP A 399 21.77 -17.50 1.07
C ASP A 399 23.00 -16.75 1.61
N ASN A 400 22.81 -15.50 2.02
CA ASN A 400 23.88 -14.69 2.60
C ASN A 400 23.91 -14.72 4.14
N ASN A 401 23.15 -15.61 4.79
CA ASN A 401 23.09 -15.80 6.24
C ASN A 401 22.72 -14.52 7.03
N LEU A 402 21.87 -13.68 6.45
CA LEU A 402 21.42 -12.43 7.07
C LEU A 402 20.07 -12.58 7.80
N ALA A 403 19.31 -13.65 7.51
CA ALA A 403 17.94 -13.81 7.99
C ALA A 403 17.81 -13.86 9.52
N ASP A 404 18.78 -14.45 10.23
CA ASP A 404 18.73 -14.63 11.68
C ASP A 404 18.83 -13.30 12.46
N ASN A 405 19.43 -12.27 11.85
CA ASN A 405 19.57 -10.93 12.42
C ASN A 405 18.83 -9.84 11.62
N THR A 406 17.82 -10.22 10.85
CA THR A 406 17.03 -9.28 10.06
C THR A 406 15.56 -9.41 10.38
N ILE A 407 14.89 -8.28 10.60
CA ILE A 407 13.43 -8.20 10.66
C ILE A 407 12.96 -7.89 9.24
N VAL A 408 12.31 -8.86 8.62
CA VAL A 408 11.63 -8.65 7.33
C VAL A 408 10.23 -8.14 7.60
N VAL A 409 9.86 -7.03 6.99
CA VAL A 409 8.49 -6.51 6.98
C VAL A 409 7.97 -6.56 5.56
N PHE A 410 6.84 -7.19 5.36
CA PHE A 410 6.09 -7.18 4.10
C PHE A 410 4.81 -6.37 4.31
N LEU A 411 4.56 -5.40 3.43
CA LEU A 411 3.32 -4.62 3.43
C LEU A 411 2.95 -4.14 2.04
N SER A 412 1.68 -3.74 1.88
CA SER A 412 1.19 -3.01 0.70
C SER A 412 0.82 -1.58 1.08
N ASP A 413 0.95 -0.66 0.14
CA ASP A 413 0.59 0.74 0.36
C ASP A 413 -0.92 0.98 0.34
N HIS A 414 -1.69 0.32 -0.51
CA HIS A 414 -3.16 0.33 -0.55
C HIS A 414 -3.69 -0.91 -1.27
N GLY A 415 -5.02 -1.08 -1.30
CA GLY A 415 -5.69 -2.18 -1.96
C GLY A 415 -6.23 -1.84 -3.36
N GLU A 416 -7.19 -2.66 -3.82
CA GLU A 416 -7.81 -2.63 -5.15
C GLU A 416 -9.23 -3.18 -5.07
N LEU A 417 -10.20 -2.48 -5.67
CA LEU A 417 -11.62 -2.87 -5.65
C LEU A 417 -11.95 -4.05 -6.56
N THR A 418 -11.24 -4.23 -7.67
CA THR A 418 -11.43 -5.32 -8.65
C THR A 418 -12.88 -5.58 -9.06
N GLY A 419 -13.66 -4.53 -9.24
CA GLY A 419 -15.08 -4.64 -9.61
C GLY A 419 -16.04 -4.75 -8.42
N ALA A 420 -15.58 -4.71 -7.19
CA ALA A 420 -16.47 -4.62 -6.04
C ALA A 420 -17.31 -3.32 -6.07
N HIS A 421 -18.42 -3.33 -5.35
CA HIS A 421 -19.31 -2.17 -5.17
C HIS A 421 -19.72 -1.52 -6.48
N GLY A 422 -20.62 -2.20 -7.22
CA GLY A 422 -21.16 -1.68 -8.48
C GLY A 422 -20.15 -1.61 -9.61
N GLY A 423 -19.07 -2.39 -9.51
CA GLY A 423 -18.04 -2.49 -10.52
C GLY A 423 -17.00 -1.38 -10.46
N MET A 424 -16.74 -0.82 -9.30
CA MET A 424 -15.61 0.08 -9.11
C MET A 424 -14.27 -0.66 -9.24
N ILE A 425 -13.28 0.02 -9.73
CA ILE A 425 -11.90 -0.43 -9.78
C ILE A 425 -10.99 0.63 -9.15
N GLN A 426 -9.76 0.24 -8.81
CA GLN A 426 -8.82 1.09 -8.10
C GLN A 426 -9.26 1.39 -6.65
N LYS A 427 -9.08 2.59 -6.10
CA LYS A 427 -9.06 2.84 -4.65
C LYS A 427 -9.65 4.17 -4.18
N TRP A 428 -10.06 5.07 -5.09
CA TRP A 428 -10.48 6.43 -4.71
C TRP A 428 -11.94 6.52 -4.25
N HIS A 429 -12.22 7.55 -3.47
CA HIS A 429 -13.57 7.95 -3.06
C HIS A 429 -14.38 6.91 -2.28
N ASN A 430 -13.71 6.07 -1.53
CA ASN A 430 -14.34 5.05 -0.67
C ASN A 430 -13.43 4.67 0.51
N ALA A 431 -13.97 3.86 1.44
CA ALA A 431 -13.23 3.26 2.54
C ALA A 431 -13.54 1.76 2.69
N TYR A 432 -13.81 1.06 1.58
CA TYR A 432 -14.12 -0.37 1.59
C TYR A 432 -12.91 -1.23 1.93
N GLU A 433 -13.16 -2.41 2.50
CA GLU A 433 -12.10 -3.36 2.88
C GLU A 433 -11.16 -3.65 1.71
N GLU A 434 -11.68 -3.78 0.50
CA GLU A 434 -10.89 -4.05 -0.70
C GLU A 434 -9.87 -2.94 -1.02
N SER A 435 -10.17 -1.69 -0.71
CA SER A 435 -9.28 -0.57 -1.01
C SER A 435 -8.36 -0.18 0.13
N ILE A 436 -8.77 -0.37 1.40
CA ILE A 436 -8.00 0.14 2.54
C ILE A 436 -7.40 -0.93 3.44
N ARG A 437 -7.89 -2.18 3.41
CA ARG A 437 -7.31 -3.28 4.19
C ARG A 437 -6.22 -3.98 3.38
N VAL A 438 -5.01 -3.93 3.90
CA VAL A 438 -3.80 -4.38 3.21
C VAL A 438 -3.04 -5.41 4.05
N PRO A 439 -2.26 -6.32 3.44
CA PRO A 439 -1.44 -7.25 4.21
C PRO A 439 -0.29 -6.51 4.91
N MET A 440 -0.02 -6.91 6.16
CA MET A 440 1.24 -6.61 6.85
C MET A 440 1.71 -7.83 7.62
N ILE A 441 2.95 -8.27 7.34
CA ILE A 441 3.57 -9.48 7.92
C ILE A 441 4.97 -9.12 8.38
N LEU A 442 5.32 -9.48 9.62
CA LEU A 442 6.68 -9.42 10.12
C LEU A 442 7.24 -10.85 10.18
N SER A 443 8.36 -11.12 9.53
CA SER A 443 8.99 -12.44 9.46
C SER A 443 10.43 -12.37 9.96
N SER A 444 10.66 -12.86 11.18
CA SER A 444 12.00 -12.92 11.77
C SER A 444 12.02 -13.84 13.00
N PRO A 445 13.07 -14.62 13.22
CA PRO A 445 13.25 -15.36 14.48
C PRO A 445 13.38 -14.42 15.69
N LEU A 446 13.68 -13.15 15.49
CA LEU A 446 13.76 -12.14 16.54
C LEU A 446 12.36 -11.72 17.06
N VAL A 447 11.33 -11.80 16.23
CA VAL A 447 9.96 -11.43 16.59
C VAL A 447 9.07 -12.64 16.90
N ASN A 448 9.27 -13.77 16.21
CA ASN A 448 8.63 -15.03 16.51
C ASN A 448 9.65 -16.18 16.43
N GLY A 449 10.10 -16.65 17.58
CA GLY A 449 11.10 -17.72 17.67
C GLY A 449 10.61 -19.09 17.18
N ASN A 450 9.31 -19.29 16.94
CA ASN A 450 8.77 -20.52 16.40
C ASN A 450 8.64 -20.41 14.87
N ARG A 451 9.39 -21.27 14.16
CA ARG A 451 9.43 -21.27 12.69
C ARG A 451 8.15 -21.81 12.06
N ASP A 452 7.51 -22.75 12.71
CA ASP A 452 6.41 -23.52 12.14
C ASP A 452 5.02 -23.01 12.54
N GLU A 453 4.97 -22.06 13.49
CA GLU A 453 3.75 -21.52 14.03
C GLU A 453 3.70 -20.00 13.89
N MET A 454 2.78 -19.49 13.10
CA MET A 454 2.55 -18.07 12.98
C MET A 454 1.78 -17.54 14.18
N ARG A 455 2.09 -16.30 14.58
CA ARG A 455 1.27 -15.55 15.53
C ARG A 455 0.44 -14.52 14.78
N GLU A 456 -0.72 -14.19 15.33
CA GLU A 456 -1.64 -13.23 14.75
C GLU A 456 -1.90 -12.09 15.73
N ILE A 457 -2.03 -10.88 15.20
CA ILE A 457 -2.59 -9.70 15.86
C ILE A 457 -3.94 -9.44 15.18
N LEU A 458 -5.02 -9.52 15.96
CA LEU A 458 -6.40 -9.41 15.44
C LEU A 458 -6.94 -7.99 15.53
N GLU A 459 -6.40 -7.20 16.46
CA GLU A 459 -6.78 -5.83 16.72
C GLU A 459 -6.45 -4.93 15.51
N PRO A 460 -7.26 -3.89 15.27
CA PRO A 460 -7.05 -2.97 14.16
C PRO A 460 -5.70 -2.25 14.26
N THR A 461 -4.91 -2.31 13.20
CA THR A 461 -3.62 -1.65 13.04
C THR A 461 -3.61 -0.78 11.80
N SER A 462 -2.70 0.18 11.72
CA SER A 462 -2.62 1.13 10.61
C SER A 462 -1.19 1.29 10.10
N SER A 463 -1.04 1.67 8.85
CA SER A 463 0.28 1.92 8.25
C SER A 463 1.08 3.03 8.96
N ILE A 464 0.43 3.95 9.69
CA ILE A 464 1.13 4.92 10.55
C ILE A 464 1.79 4.27 11.79
N ASP A 465 1.38 3.07 12.17
CA ASP A 465 1.98 2.30 13.28
C ASP A 465 3.32 1.69 12.87
N PHE A 466 3.63 1.65 11.56
CA PHE A 466 4.84 1.05 11.03
C PHE A 466 6.11 1.71 11.61
N ALA A 467 6.24 3.02 11.47
CA ALA A 467 7.46 3.73 11.85
C ALA A 467 7.79 3.59 13.36
N PRO A 468 6.88 3.88 14.31
CA PRO A 468 7.17 3.67 15.74
C PRO A 468 7.45 2.21 16.08
N THR A 469 6.74 1.27 15.46
CA THR A 469 6.90 -0.17 15.73
C THR A 469 8.28 -0.67 15.30
N ILE A 470 8.73 -0.35 14.09
CA ILE A 470 10.00 -0.84 13.58
C ILE A 470 11.18 -0.20 14.31
N LEU A 471 11.06 1.08 14.66
CA LEU A 471 12.05 1.77 15.49
C LEU A 471 12.19 1.09 16.87
N ALA A 472 11.07 0.77 17.52
CA ALA A 472 11.05 0.08 18.81
C ALA A 472 11.57 -1.37 18.72
N LEU A 473 11.22 -2.12 17.66
CA LEU A 473 11.76 -3.46 17.41
C LEU A 473 13.27 -3.43 17.12
N ALA A 474 13.79 -2.33 16.57
CA ALA A 474 15.22 -2.11 16.42
C ALA A 474 15.92 -1.72 17.75
N GLY A 475 15.16 -1.53 18.83
CA GLY A 475 15.67 -1.26 20.17
C GLY A 475 15.73 0.21 20.54
N TYR A 476 15.03 1.08 19.80
CA TYR A 476 15.02 2.52 20.00
C TYR A 476 13.62 3.03 20.31
N ASP A 477 13.48 3.73 21.41
CA ASP A 477 12.23 4.43 21.70
C ASP A 477 12.21 5.82 21.05
N GLU A 478 11.02 6.26 20.69
CA GLU A 478 10.81 7.51 19.97
C GLU A 478 11.33 8.72 20.76
N GLU A 479 11.08 8.76 22.07
CA GLU A 479 11.46 9.90 22.90
C GLU A 479 12.98 10.10 22.90
N THR A 480 13.73 8.99 23.00
CA THR A 480 15.20 9.00 22.98
C THR A 480 15.75 9.53 21.66
N VAL A 481 15.16 9.14 20.52
CA VAL A 481 15.72 9.51 19.21
C VAL A 481 15.22 10.82 18.65
N ARG A 482 14.10 11.36 19.11
CA ARG A 482 13.52 12.59 18.56
C ARG A 482 14.51 13.75 18.55
N GLY A 483 15.19 14.01 19.66
CA GLY A 483 16.18 15.06 19.75
C GLY A 483 17.42 14.86 18.84
N LEU A 484 17.74 13.62 18.49
CA LEU A 484 18.79 13.32 17.51
C LEU A 484 18.32 13.63 16.10
N VAL A 485 17.09 13.25 15.76
CA VAL A 485 16.48 13.53 14.44
C VAL A 485 16.37 15.02 14.19
N GLU A 486 15.95 15.81 15.18
CA GLU A 486 15.90 17.28 15.09
C GLU A 486 17.25 17.89 14.73
N LYS A 487 18.34 17.35 15.27
CA LYS A 487 19.69 17.83 14.95
C LYS A 487 20.13 17.44 13.53
N VAL A 488 19.86 16.21 13.13
CA VAL A 488 20.31 15.65 11.84
C VAL A 488 19.48 16.22 10.68
N HIS A 489 18.19 16.40 10.90
CA HIS A 489 17.25 16.85 9.88
C HIS A 489 17.16 18.37 9.74
N GLY A 490 17.81 19.13 10.65
CA GLY A 490 17.80 20.60 10.61
C GLY A 490 16.46 21.25 10.98
N LYS A 491 15.50 20.49 11.52
CA LYS A 491 14.21 21.00 11.99
C LYS A 491 14.27 21.40 13.46
N SER A 492 13.60 22.49 13.78
CA SER A 492 13.46 22.95 15.16
C SER A 492 12.49 22.12 15.99
N VAL A 493 11.50 21.48 15.35
CA VAL A 493 10.49 20.66 16.01
C VAL A 493 10.12 19.47 15.13
N VAL A 494 10.29 18.26 15.65
CA VAL A 494 9.84 17.01 15.05
C VAL A 494 8.55 16.56 15.77
N LYS A 495 7.46 16.40 15.03
CA LYS A 495 6.19 15.95 15.61
C LYS A 495 6.32 14.50 16.12
N PRO A 496 5.69 14.19 17.28
CA PRO A 496 5.56 12.81 17.75
C PRO A 496 4.83 11.95 16.71
N PHE A 497 5.12 10.65 16.71
CA PHE A 497 4.32 9.72 15.94
C PHE A 497 2.87 9.70 16.44
N VAL A 498 1.95 9.63 15.50
CA VAL A 498 0.51 9.49 15.80
C VAL A 498 0.06 8.03 15.79
N GLY A 499 0.90 7.13 15.29
CA GLY A 499 0.71 5.68 15.32
C GLY A 499 1.09 5.06 16.65
N ALA A 500 0.60 3.86 16.92
CA ALA A 500 0.93 3.08 18.10
C ALA A 500 2.24 2.29 17.90
N ASP A 501 3.03 2.11 18.93
CA ASP A 501 4.09 1.13 18.97
C ASP A 501 3.49 -0.28 19.16
N LEU A 502 3.54 -1.09 18.11
CA LEU A 502 3.06 -2.48 18.13
C LEU A 502 4.13 -3.48 18.59
N SER A 503 5.34 -3.04 18.91
CA SER A 503 6.44 -3.95 19.28
C SER A 503 6.12 -4.88 20.45
N PRO A 504 5.36 -4.48 21.51
CA PRO A 504 4.98 -5.39 22.59
C PRO A 504 4.00 -6.50 22.14
N TYR A 505 3.15 -6.20 21.15
CA TYR A 505 2.21 -7.17 20.59
C TYR A 505 2.93 -8.10 19.61
N VAL A 506 3.81 -7.54 18.78
CA VAL A 506 4.65 -8.29 17.83
C VAL A 506 5.60 -9.23 18.58
N SER A 507 6.18 -8.84 19.69
CA SER A 507 7.00 -9.73 20.54
C SER A 507 6.19 -10.74 21.35
N GLY A 508 4.86 -10.53 21.47
CA GLY A 508 3.96 -11.37 22.27
C GLY A 508 4.06 -11.12 23.78
N GLU A 509 4.59 -9.99 24.18
CA GLU A 509 4.59 -9.53 25.58
C GLU A 509 3.21 -9.05 26.01
N HIS A 510 2.49 -8.43 25.08
CA HIS A 510 1.13 -7.93 25.28
C HIS A 510 0.17 -8.60 24.29
N GLY A 511 -1.09 -8.65 24.67
CA GLY A 511 -2.24 -9.05 23.86
C GLY A 511 -3.46 -8.24 24.26
N GLY A 512 -4.50 -8.25 23.44
CA GLY A 512 -5.70 -7.45 23.65
C GLY A 512 -5.55 -6.03 23.10
N ASP A 513 -6.32 -5.07 23.60
CA ASP A 513 -6.44 -3.73 23.06
C ASP A 513 -5.10 -3.04 22.83
N ILE A 514 -4.91 -2.50 21.64
CA ILE A 514 -3.72 -1.73 21.29
C ILE A 514 -3.75 -0.40 22.04
N ILE A 515 -2.65 -0.08 22.71
CA ILE A 515 -2.49 1.19 23.42
C ILE A 515 -1.99 2.25 22.43
N GLY A 516 -2.76 3.31 22.32
CA GLY A 516 -2.39 4.46 21.47
C GLY A 516 -1.27 5.31 22.08
N PRO A 517 -0.75 6.31 21.33
CA PRO A 517 0.28 7.22 21.82
C PRO A 517 -0.14 8.02 23.06
N ASP A 518 -1.43 8.19 23.30
CA ASP A 518 -2.01 8.86 24.49
C ASP A 518 -2.05 7.95 25.74
N GLY A 519 -1.54 6.73 25.65
CA GLY A 519 -1.52 5.74 26.73
C GLY A 519 -2.86 5.07 26.99
N LYS A 520 -3.84 5.19 26.10
CA LYS A 520 -5.18 4.60 26.24
C LYS A 520 -5.44 3.52 25.22
N PRO A 521 -6.35 2.58 25.51
CA PRO A 521 -6.86 1.66 24.51
C PRO A 521 -7.40 2.40 23.28
N ARG A 522 -6.95 2.00 22.10
CA ARG A 522 -7.38 2.59 20.84
C ARG A 522 -8.71 2.00 20.43
N ALA A 523 -9.74 2.84 20.23
CA ALA A 523 -11.07 2.39 19.83
C ALA A 523 -11.10 1.85 18.38
N GLY A 524 -10.15 2.26 17.55
CA GLY A 524 -10.02 1.87 16.15
C GLY A 524 -8.92 2.68 15.46
N VAL A 525 -8.75 2.47 14.17
CA VAL A 525 -7.80 3.19 13.34
C VAL A 525 -8.52 4.19 12.44
N PHE A 526 -7.90 5.35 12.26
CA PHE A 526 -8.41 6.40 11.40
C PHE A 526 -7.84 6.26 9.98
N PHE A 527 -8.68 6.52 8.99
CA PHE A 527 -8.33 6.60 7.58
C PHE A 527 -8.80 7.91 7.00
N MET A 528 -8.00 8.50 6.10
CA MET A 528 -8.40 9.69 5.38
C MET A 528 -7.88 9.70 3.94
N THR A 529 -8.68 10.23 3.02
CA THR A 529 -8.21 10.57 1.67
C THR A 529 -8.88 11.86 1.18
N ASN A 530 -8.07 12.70 0.53
CA ASN A 530 -8.52 13.95 -0.10
C ASN A 530 -8.27 13.91 -1.62
N ASP A 531 -7.68 12.86 -2.15
CA ASP A 531 -7.29 12.78 -3.55
C ASP A 531 -8.50 12.77 -4.49
N THR A 532 -8.58 13.78 -5.35
CA THR A 532 -9.63 13.97 -6.37
C THR A 532 -9.05 13.60 -7.73
N ILE A 533 -8.96 12.30 -8.01
CA ILE A 533 -8.24 11.76 -9.17
C ILE A 533 -8.75 12.27 -10.53
N THR A 534 -10.03 12.59 -10.66
CA THR A 534 -10.65 13.07 -11.92
C THR A 534 -10.67 14.59 -12.04
N ALA A 535 -10.09 15.33 -11.11
CA ALA A 535 -10.02 16.78 -11.19
C ALA A 535 -8.85 17.24 -12.05
N LEU A 536 -9.03 18.34 -12.78
CA LEU A 536 -7.95 19.01 -13.49
C LEU A 536 -6.94 19.59 -12.49
N GLY A 537 -5.65 19.39 -12.74
CA GLY A 537 -4.58 20.01 -11.97
C GLY A 537 -4.58 21.54 -12.13
N GLN A 538 -4.06 22.24 -11.12
CA GLN A 538 -4.03 23.71 -11.09
C GLN A 538 -3.13 24.30 -12.19
N SER A 539 -2.14 23.54 -12.68
CA SER A 539 -1.28 23.96 -13.78
C SER A 539 -2.02 24.10 -15.11
N GLY A 540 -3.16 23.40 -15.27
CA GLY A 540 -3.88 23.30 -16.53
C GLY A 540 -3.12 22.54 -17.62
N ALA A 541 -1.99 21.90 -17.31
CA ALA A 541 -1.13 21.26 -18.30
C ALA A 541 -1.78 20.10 -19.05
N LYS A 542 -2.86 19.53 -18.51
CA LYS A 542 -3.64 18.46 -19.12
C LYS A 542 -5.08 18.88 -19.47
N GLU A 543 -5.27 20.13 -19.90
CA GLU A 543 -6.59 20.64 -20.30
C GLU A 543 -7.20 19.86 -21.47
N ALA A 544 -6.42 19.52 -22.50
CA ALA A 544 -6.94 18.84 -23.67
C ALA A 544 -7.54 17.45 -23.34
N PRO A 545 -6.87 16.53 -22.63
CA PRO A 545 -7.50 15.28 -22.21
C PRO A 545 -8.65 15.51 -21.22
N TYR A 546 -8.60 16.56 -20.40
CA TYR A 546 -9.71 16.91 -19.51
C TYR A 546 -10.96 17.36 -20.28
N ASP A 547 -10.81 18.15 -21.34
CA ASP A 547 -11.92 18.55 -22.21
C ASP A 547 -12.57 17.33 -22.88
N LEU A 548 -11.76 16.37 -23.38
CA LEU A 548 -12.29 15.12 -23.91
C LEU A 548 -13.09 14.32 -22.87
N PHE A 549 -12.59 14.28 -21.64
CA PHE A 549 -13.31 13.66 -20.53
C PHE A 549 -14.65 14.35 -20.24
N LEU A 550 -14.68 15.69 -20.25
CA LEU A 550 -15.92 16.44 -20.04
C LEU A 550 -16.95 16.17 -21.15
N ASP A 551 -16.53 16.12 -22.42
CA ASP A 551 -17.38 15.77 -23.55
C ASP A 551 -18.01 14.38 -23.38
N ASP A 552 -17.23 13.40 -22.92
CA ASP A 552 -17.70 12.04 -22.66
C ASP A 552 -18.69 12.01 -21.49
N VAL A 553 -18.43 12.78 -20.41
CA VAL A 553 -19.33 12.93 -19.28
C VAL A 553 -20.67 13.53 -19.74
N GLU A 554 -20.65 14.59 -20.54
CA GLU A 554 -21.87 15.22 -21.08
C GLU A 554 -22.66 14.25 -21.98
N THR A 555 -21.95 13.47 -22.78
CA THR A 555 -22.57 12.43 -23.62
C THR A 555 -23.30 11.40 -22.76
N LEU A 556 -22.68 10.89 -21.70
CA LEU A 556 -23.32 9.92 -20.82
C LEU A 556 -24.46 10.53 -19.97
N ILE A 557 -24.41 11.83 -19.66
CA ILE A 557 -25.55 12.54 -19.07
C ILE A 557 -26.73 12.59 -20.06
N GLY A 558 -26.46 12.92 -21.33
CA GLY A 558 -27.44 12.90 -22.39
C GLY A 558 -28.11 11.54 -22.61
N GLU A 559 -27.40 10.47 -22.34
CA GLU A 559 -27.89 9.08 -22.38
C GLU A 559 -28.54 8.61 -21.07
N GLY A 560 -28.62 9.48 -20.05
CA GLY A 560 -29.17 9.14 -18.74
C GLY A 560 -28.35 8.17 -17.89
N LYS A 561 -27.07 8.00 -18.21
CA LYS A 561 -26.15 7.10 -17.49
C LYS A 561 -25.40 7.79 -16.34
N LEU A 562 -25.20 9.11 -16.45
CA LEU A 562 -24.61 9.96 -15.42
C LEU A 562 -25.58 11.09 -15.06
N GLU A 563 -25.47 11.60 -13.83
CA GLU A 563 -26.34 12.66 -13.31
C GLU A 563 -25.62 14.00 -13.11
N ALA A 564 -24.31 13.96 -12.85
CA ALA A 564 -23.54 15.15 -12.48
C ALA A 564 -22.44 15.45 -13.52
N PRO A 565 -22.35 16.72 -14.00
CA PRO A 565 -21.28 17.14 -14.90
C PRO A 565 -19.93 17.24 -14.16
N GLY A 566 -18.85 17.38 -14.94
CA GLY A 566 -17.51 17.61 -14.40
C GLY A 566 -16.88 16.39 -13.72
N SER A 567 -15.88 16.65 -12.90
CA SER A 567 -15.16 15.63 -12.11
C SER A 567 -16.09 14.88 -11.15
N VAL A 568 -15.59 13.84 -10.47
CA VAL A 568 -16.36 13.10 -9.45
C VAL A 568 -16.97 14.09 -8.45
N ARG A 569 -18.27 13.99 -8.27
CA ARG A 569 -19.07 14.94 -7.49
C ARG A 569 -18.72 14.97 -6.00
N GLN A 570 -18.95 16.11 -5.38
CA GLN A 570 -18.87 16.28 -3.94
C GLN A 570 -20.16 15.76 -3.23
N PRO A 571 -20.01 15.36 -1.94
CA PRO A 571 -18.80 15.25 -1.13
C PRO A 571 -18.00 13.99 -1.51
N ASN A 572 -16.68 14.11 -1.66
CA ASN A 572 -15.86 13.00 -2.15
C ASN A 572 -14.54 12.77 -1.39
N ASN A 573 -14.21 13.62 -0.42
CA ASN A 573 -13.13 13.39 0.51
C ASN A 573 -13.62 12.47 1.64
N VAL A 574 -12.84 11.47 2.02
CA VAL A 574 -13.29 10.42 2.94
C VAL A 574 -12.55 10.50 4.27
N ARG A 575 -13.28 10.30 5.35
CA ARG A 575 -12.81 10.10 6.72
C ARG A 575 -13.45 8.84 7.25
N ALA A 576 -12.67 7.87 7.71
CA ALA A 576 -13.25 6.64 8.27
C ALA A 576 -12.60 6.23 9.58
N LEU A 577 -13.37 5.52 10.40
CA LEU A 577 -12.92 4.83 11.59
C LEU A 577 -13.21 3.33 11.45
N CYS A 578 -12.15 2.52 11.55
CA CYS A 578 -12.22 1.07 11.46
C CYS A 578 -11.89 0.46 12.83
N THR A 579 -12.84 -0.26 13.43
CA THR A 579 -12.67 -0.88 14.78
C THR A 579 -12.45 -2.39 14.72
N GLY A 580 -12.31 -2.96 13.53
CA GLY A 580 -12.27 -4.41 13.30
C GLY A 580 -13.65 -5.02 13.08
N ASP A 581 -14.59 -4.81 13.99
CA ASP A 581 -15.98 -5.29 13.86
C ASP A 581 -16.89 -4.29 13.16
N TRP A 582 -16.53 -3.00 13.20
CA TRP A 582 -17.34 -1.90 12.67
C TRP A 582 -16.51 -0.95 11.84
N LYS A 583 -17.14 -0.38 10.84
CA LYS A 583 -16.61 0.72 10.05
C LYS A 583 -17.65 1.82 9.89
N ILE A 584 -17.24 3.05 10.17
CA ILE A 584 -18.01 4.24 9.83
C ILE A 584 -17.19 5.12 8.90
N ALA A 585 -17.80 5.63 7.86
CA ALA A 585 -17.18 6.58 6.93
C ALA A 585 -18.03 7.83 6.77
N ARG A 586 -17.37 8.98 6.74
CA ARG A 586 -17.91 10.31 6.48
C ARG A 586 -17.29 10.86 5.21
N TYR A 587 -18.12 11.30 4.30
CA TYR A 587 -17.73 11.95 3.07
C TYR A 587 -17.94 13.44 3.23
N VAL A 588 -16.91 14.23 2.95
CA VAL A 588 -16.93 15.68 3.20
C VAL A 588 -16.59 16.44 1.92
N ASP A 589 -17.24 17.59 1.75
CA ASP A 589 -16.84 18.59 0.76
C ASP A 589 -15.90 19.59 1.43
N PRO A 590 -14.63 19.69 1.02
CA PRO A 590 -13.68 20.62 1.63
C PRO A 590 -14.08 22.09 1.48
N ASN A 591 -14.97 22.41 0.54
CA ASN A 591 -15.53 23.76 0.34
C ASN A 591 -16.79 24.03 1.18
N GLY A 592 -17.35 23.00 1.83
CA GLY A 592 -18.55 23.12 2.66
C GLY A 592 -19.83 23.49 1.91
N VAL A 593 -19.89 23.23 0.59
CA VAL A 593 -21.07 23.50 -0.25
C VAL A 593 -22.06 22.36 -0.18
N GLU A 594 -21.57 21.13 -0.31
CA GLU A 594 -22.41 19.92 -0.22
C GLU A 594 -22.41 19.40 1.23
N PRO A 595 -23.57 18.92 1.72
CA PRO A 595 -23.65 18.31 3.04
C PRO A 595 -22.87 16.99 3.09
N ASP A 596 -22.42 16.63 4.30
CA ASP A 596 -21.76 15.35 4.52
C ASP A 596 -22.64 14.16 4.15
N GLU A 597 -21.99 13.10 3.65
CA GLU A 597 -22.61 11.80 3.41
C GLU A 597 -21.94 10.72 4.26
N TRP A 598 -22.63 9.60 4.50
CA TRP A 598 -22.25 8.64 5.53
C TRP A 598 -22.43 7.18 5.12
N GLU A 599 -21.57 6.35 5.65
CA GLU A 599 -21.72 4.89 5.62
C GLU A 599 -21.42 4.30 7.00
N LEU A 600 -22.15 3.22 7.34
CA LEU A 600 -21.93 2.43 8.55
C LEU A 600 -22.10 0.96 8.24
N TYR A 601 -21.13 0.15 8.63
CA TYR A 601 -21.11 -1.30 8.43
C TYR A 601 -20.76 -2.04 9.73
N CYS A 602 -21.40 -3.18 9.93
CA CYS A 602 -21.00 -4.18 10.91
C CYS A 602 -20.23 -5.29 10.18
N LEU A 603 -18.90 -5.18 10.13
CA LEU A 603 -18.04 -6.11 9.38
C LEU A 603 -18.13 -7.56 9.87
N ALA A 604 -18.44 -7.76 11.16
CA ALA A 604 -18.69 -9.10 11.70
C ALA A 604 -19.92 -9.78 11.10
N ALA A 605 -20.94 -9.01 10.70
CA ALA A 605 -22.18 -9.52 10.11
C ALA A 605 -22.21 -9.38 8.58
N ASP A 606 -21.58 -8.34 8.06
CA ASP A 606 -21.52 -7.97 6.65
C ASP A 606 -20.07 -7.61 6.27
N PRO A 607 -19.19 -8.60 6.11
CA PRO A 607 -17.78 -8.40 5.83
C PRO A 607 -17.49 -7.87 4.41
N VAL A 608 -18.52 -7.83 3.55
CA VAL A 608 -18.43 -7.29 2.17
C VAL A 608 -19.08 -5.92 2.02
N GLU A 609 -19.55 -5.33 3.12
CA GLU A 609 -20.07 -3.96 3.17
C GLU A 609 -21.22 -3.69 2.16
N GLU A 610 -22.06 -4.70 1.94
CA GLU A 610 -23.18 -4.63 0.99
C GLU A 610 -24.27 -3.69 1.51
N THR A 611 -24.59 -3.76 2.81
CA THR A 611 -25.72 -3.04 3.41
C THR A 611 -25.28 -1.86 4.23
N ASN A 612 -25.43 -0.62 3.69
CA ASN A 612 -25.26 0.59 4.48
C ASN A 612 -26.34 0.68 5.57
N LEU A 613 -25.95 0.67 6.83
CA LEU A 613 -26.88 0.68 7.98
C LEU A 613 -27.49 2.06 8.26
N VAL A 614 -26.95 3.11 7.64
CA VAL A 614 -27.43 4.49 7.82
C VAL A 614 -28.00 5.06 6.52
N ASP A 615 -28.88 6.04 6.62
CA ASP A 615 -29.23 6.90 5.49
C ASP A 615 -27.98 7.72 5.15
N PHE A 616 -27.48 7.58 3.93
CA PHE A 616 -26.21 8.19 3.56
C PHE A 616 -26.22 9.71 3.61
N ARG A 617 -27.40 10.37 3.51
CA ARG A 617 -27.54 11.83 3.55
C ARG A 617 -27.54 12.41 4.97
N THR A 618 -28.04 11.65 5.95
CA THR A 618 -28.20 12.14 7.32
C THR A 618 -27.22 11.47 8.30
N GLY A 619 -26.76 10.26 7.96
CA GLY A 619 -26.00 9.42 8.86
C GLY A 619 -26.82 8.81 10.00
N ASP A 620 -28.16 8.89 9.93
CA ASP A 620 -29.04 8.26 10.90
C ASP A 620 -29.31 6.80 10.53
N VAL A 621 -29.43 5.94 11.53
CA VAL A 621 -29.73 4.51 11.31
C VAL A 621 -31.06 4.36 10.59
N ARG A 622 -31.06 3.64 9.47
CA ARG A 622 -32.25 3.40 8.65
C ARG A 622 -33.26 2.52 9.41
N ASP A 623 -34.54 2.80 9.21
CA ASP A 623 -35.60 1.91 9.72
C ASP A 623 -35.58 0.58 8.97
N GLY A 624 -35.74 -0.51 9.72
CA GLY A 624 -35.83 -1.86 9.16
C GLY A 624 -34.49 -2.56 8.90
N VAL A 625 -33.33 -1.87 9.00
CA VAL A 625 -32.04 -2.55 8.98
C VAL A 625 -31.80 -3.28 10.30
N THR A 626 -31.14 -4.42 10.25
CA THR A 626 -30.89 -5.23 11.44
C THR A 626 -29.45 -5.74 11.46
N VAL A 627 -28.89 -5.78 12.65
CA VAL A 627 -27.60 -6.45 12.92
C VAL A 627 -27.91 -7.61 13.87
N PRO A 628 -27.45 -8.84 13.60
CA PRO A 628 -27.72 -9.98 14.45
C PRO A 628 -27.35 -9.72 15.91
N GLY A 629 -28.29 -9.97 16.82
CA GLY A 629 -28.08 -9.79 18.26
C GLY A 629 -28.22 -8.36 18.77
N MET A 630 -28.56 -7.39 17.94
CA MET A 630 -28.76 -5.98 18.33
C MET A 630 -30.19 -5.52 18.12
N THR A 631 -30.68 -4.71 19.05
CA THR A 631 -31.92 -3.93 18.90
C THR A 631 -31.66 -2.66 18.08
N GLN A 632 -32.70 -2.04 17.55
CA GLN A 632 -32.60 -0.75 16.86
C GLN A 632 -32.01 0.36 17.75
N LEU A 633 -32.33 0.33 19.06
CA LEU A 633 -31.77 1.31 20.01
C LEU A 633 -30.24 1.11 20.18
N GLU A 634 -29.80 -0.13 20.36
CA GLU A 634 -28.37 -0.45 20.48
C GLU A 634 -27.61 -0.05 19.21
N LEU A 635 -28.17 -0.29 18.04
CA LEU A 635 -27.56 0.11 16.77
C LEU A 635 -27.46 1.66 16.67
N ARG A 636 -28.48 2.41 17.08
CA ARG A 636 -28.43 3.88 17.12
C ARG A 636 -27.40 4.40 18.12
N LEU A 637 -27.26 3.75 19.29
CA LEU A 637 -26.23 4.12 20.26
C LEU A 637 -24.83 3.81 19.72
N LYS A 638 -24.66 2.68 19.04
CA LYS A 638 -23.38 2.34 18.40
C LYS A 638 -23.02 3.32 17.30
N ASN A 639 -23.95 3.72 16.45
CA ASN A 639 -23.73 4.75 15.45
C ASN A 639 -23.26 6.08 16.08
N LEU A 640 -23.93 6.52 17.16
CA LEU A 640 -23.54 7.75 17.87
C LEU A 640 -22.15 7.64 18.48
N GLU A 641 -21.81 6.51 19.08
CA GLU A 641 -20.47 6.22 19.62
C GLU A 641 -19.40 6.36 18.53
N LEU A 642 -19.58 5.66 17.41
CA LEU A 642 -18.62 5.65 16.30
C LEU A 642 -18.48 7.04 15.65
N ARG A 643 -19.58 7.77 15.43
CA ARG A 643 -19.53 9.16 14.93
C ARG A 643 -18.78 10.09 15.87
N THR A 644 -18.99 9.92 17.18
CA THR A 644 -18.30 10.72 18.20
C THR A 644 -16.80 10.44 18.20
N GLU A 645 -16.44 9.17 18.11
CA GLU A 645 -15.04 8.77 18.07
C GLU A 645 -14.34 9.20 16.79
N LEU A 646 -15.01 9.05 15.62
CA LEU A 646 -14.49 9.55 14.35
C LEU A 646 -14.20 11.04 14.42
N ALA A 647 -15.17 11.84 14.91
CA ALA A 647 -14.99 13.29 15.07
C ALA A 647 -13.86 13.65 16.06
N ARG A 648 -13.71 12.86 17.13
CA ARG A 648 -12.62 13.03 18.10
C ARG A 648 -11.25 12.80 17.45
N GLN A 649 -11.10 11.71 16.69
CA GLN A 649 -9.85 11.40 16.02
C GLN A 649 -9.54 12.42 14.93
N GLU A 650 -10.52 12.81 14.13
CA GLU A 650 -10.37 13.86 13.14
C GLU A 650 -9.89 15.17 13.75
N ALA A 651 -10.46 15.60 14.86
CA ALA A 651 -10.05 16.83 15.56
C ALA A 651 -8.63 16.76 16.13
N LEU A 652 -8.20 15.58 16.61
CA LEU A 652 -6.83 15.39 17.10
C LEU A 652 -5.78 15.45 15.98
N LEU A 653 -6.15 15.01 14.79
CA LEU A 653 -5.21 14.87 13.67
C LEU A 653 -5.21 16.10 12.73
N LEU A 654 -6.27 16.87 12.70
CA LEU A 654 -6.43 18.07 11.88
C LEU A 654 -6.26 19.38 12.68
N GLY A 655 -6.29 19.31 14.01
CA GLY A 655 -6.07 20.44 14.92
C GLY A 655 -4.63 20.67 15.25
#